data_b79a208d6692f29d209a90120ce12616
#
_entry.id   b79a208d6692f29d209a90120ce12616
#
_cell.length_a   1.000
_cell.length_b   1.000
_cell.length_c   1.000
_cell.angle_alpha   90.00
_cell.angle_beta   90.00
_cell.angle_gamma   90.00
#
_symmetry.space_group_name_H-M   'P 1'
#
loop_
_entity.id
_entity.type
_entity.pdbx_description
1 polymer ?
#
loop_
_entity_poly.entity_id
_entity_poly.type
_entity_poly.pdbx_seq_one_letter_code
_entity_poly.pdbx_strand_id
1 'polypeptide(L)'
;MKFRPVLFVVLYALGMTGAVAQSQSVNQKNAGELAQLQRRDQGKKVEKVLSPDPLKAPETLETARAVNGNGVYAALRARSASGPSFKVKGLRLKRDAGELELTDGTVTLYNEVNGRVTGAVFQGHGVFRLEPPSAMERHQLKLVMKGETLNQPFTTAVLAFTDGTAEELKKASMGDLGGVNAMGPSQEMQGLFRNTLRYDLEERLLADLLGGKGGGFFMANMKGPLFSKRLLYFVDPHGAFEVAPEEVGLLTSADEDFDVTLGFHSEAQRAVGRAKDNTSFGISQQTIDVTIEKSGRMTGKATALVTANEDGLQVLPLSLFPTLRASGVWGPKGEALDYIQEDKEHDANFAVVLARPLKKGESIAITTAYAGKDVVTNLGNWNYAVNGGARENWYPNVRGSLGNYAHYRMTFRTPKEMEMVATGTRLRDGEENKLRVSEWQTSAPIPVAGFNLGHFKTDTSERNPGLQVRSYANTDAPDFVNGISGHILGGTMSTTGMLKQATSEGDVAVQIYTDYFGPLDFDHLALTQQSACNYGQSWPMLVYLPICYFWDSTIKHQIGVLDGDPTYWKVVTAHEVAHQWWGQTVGFNSYRDQWMSEGFADFSASLFLMETNKDMKPYRDFWAEERRRLLTKNANGMRPVDVGPVVMGSRVSSSRSGSGVYQSLIYPKGAYILHMLEMLYWTPQYKEEPFKKAMRDFVNTYRNKAATTEDFKAAMEKNMPPWLNLEGNNKLDWFFNAYVYGTEIPSYSITSQIEKKGEETVVHFKLAQSGVSDNFMMRVPVYLELEDGRVVFVGGAGIRGSHELEQTLNLGKLSTAPKRMLVNYNYDILSAN
;
A
#
# COMPACT_ATOMS: atom_id res chain seq x y z
N MET A 1 8.72 -36.04 -17.12
CA MET A 1 7.68 -36.80 -16.43
C MET A 1 6.36 -36.57 -17.14
N LYS A 2 5.73 -37.65 -17.67
CA LYS A 2 4.41 -37.52 -18.31
C LYS A 2 3.36 -37.26 -17.24
N PHE A 3 2.81 -36.05 -17.20
CA PHE A 3 1.67 -35.70 -16.37
C PHE A 3 0.46 -36.53 -16.84
N ARG A 4 -0.08 -37.38 -15.96
CA ARG A 4 -1.42 -37.91 -16.13
C ARG A 4 -2.38 -36.86 -15.50
N PRO A 5 -3.36 -36.36 -16.24
CA PRO A 5 -4.37 -35.46 -15.66
C PRO A 5 -5.20 -36.28 -14.68
N VAL A 6 -5.09 -35.95 -13.40
CA VAL A 6 -5.95 -36.55 -12.35
C VAL A 6 -7.12 -35.58 -12.16
N LEU A 7 -8.23 -35.92 -12.78
CA LEU A 7 -9.51 -35.26 -12.53
C LEU A 7 -10.14 -35.95 -11.32
N PHE A 8 -10.15 -35.30 -10.15
CA PHE A 8 -11.01 -35.71 -9.05
C PHE A 8 -12.44 -35.21 -9.33
N VAL A 9 -13.26 -36.03 -9.98
CA VAL A 9 -14.70 -35.83 -10.07
C VAL A 9 -15.31 -36.46 -8.83
N VAL A 10 -15.75 -35.65 -7.88
CA VAL A 10 -16.60 -36.10 -6.79
C VAL A 10 -18.04 -36.02 -7.29
N LEU A 11 -18.55 -37.15 -7.77
CA LEU A 11 -19.95 -37.29 -8.09
C LEU A 11 -20.75 -37.41 -6.78
N TYR A 12 -21.43 -36.33 -6.38
CA TYR A 12 -22.57 -36.46 -5.47
C TYR A 12 -23.85 -36.45 -6.28
N ALA A 13 -24.45 -37.63 -6.40
CA ALA A 13 -25.79 -37.78 -6.94
C ALA A 13 -26.81 -37.05 -6.06
N LEU A 14 -27.50 -36.13 -6.65
CA LEU A 14 -28.44 -35.21 -6.07
C LEU A 14 -29.74 -35.84 -5.67
N GLY A 15 -30.07 -35.78 -4.40
CA GLY A 15 -31.42 -35.59 -3.93
C GLY A 15 -31.65 -34.11 -3.64
N MET A 16 -32.01 -33.33 -4.62
CA MET A 16 -32.44 -31.93 -4.44
C MET A 16 -33.89 -31.76 -4.92
N THR A 17 -34.81 -32.14 -4.06
CA THR A 17 -36.13 -31.52 -4.01
C THR A 17 -36.23 -30.84 -2.65
N GLY A 18 -36.08 -29.51 -2.61
CA GLY A 18 -36.34 -28.77 -1.38
C GLY A 18 -35.43 -27.58 -1.02
N ALA A 19 -34.64 -27.02 -1.93
CA ALA A 19 -33.64 -26.03 -1.58
C ALA A 19 -34.09 -24.55 -1.57
N VAL A 20 -35.33 -24.22 -1.90
CA VAL A 20 -35.82 -22.82 -1.90
C VAL A 20 -36.50 -22.40 -0.58
N ALA A 21 -36.91 -23.38 0.26
CA ALA A 21 -37.55 -23.11 1.56
C ALA A 21 -36.58 -23.16 2.75
N GLN A 22 -35.31 -23.54 2.54
CA GLN A 22 -34.33 -23.71 3.63
C GLN A 22 -33.40 -22.48 3.87
N SER A 23 -33.34 -21.49 2.97
CA SER A 23 -32.45 -20.34 3.17
C SER A 23 -32.86 -19.43 4.34
N GLN A 24 -34.16 -19.37 4.66
CA GLN A 24 -34.61 -18.57 5.82
C GLN A 24 -34.47 -19.29 7.18
N SER A 25 -34.48 -20.64 7.21
CA SER A 25 -34.28 -21.40 8.45
C SER A 25 -32.80 -21.66 8.76
N VAL A 26 -31.94 -21.67 7.74
CA VAL A 26 -30.49 -21.80 7.88
C VAL A 26 -29.89 -20.55 8.52
N ASN A 27 -30.34 -19.35 8.15
CA ASN A 27 -29.87 -18.11 8.76
C ASN A 27 -30.17 -17.98 10.25
N GLN A 28 -31.29 -18.52 10.73
CA GLN A 28 -31.58 -18.53 12.19
C GLN A 28 -30.82 -19.60 12.97
N LYS A 29 -30.51 -20.75 12.36
CA LYS A 29 -29.70 -21.81 12.96
C LYS A 29 -28.21 -21.42 13.03
N ASN A 30 -27.69 -20.84 11.96
CA ASN A 30 -26.30 -20.39 11.89
C ASN A 30 -26.03 -19.22 12.85
N ALA A 31 -26.98 -18.29 13.05
CA ALA A 31 -26.88 -17.25 14.07
C ALA A 31 -26.80 -17.82 15.50
N GLY A 32 -27.50 -18.94 15.76
CA GLY A 32 -27.44 -19.64 17.05
C GLY A 32 -26.12 -20.40 17.27
N GLU A 33 -25.59 -21.03 16.22
CA GLU A 33 -24.29 -21.73 16.29
C GLU A 33 -23.10 -20.75 16.30
N LEU A 34 -23.14 -19.63 15.56
CA LEU A 34 -22.18 -18.56 15.66
C LEU A 34 -22.14 -17.96 17.08
N ALA A 35 -23.32 -17.73 17.70
CA ALA A 35 -23.41 -17.26 19.07
C ALA A 35 -22.87 -18.29 20.09
N GLN A 36 -22.94 -19.60 19.79
CA GLN A 36 -22.34 -20.65 20.62
C GLN A 36 -20.83 -20.80 20.44
N LEU A 37 -20.31 -20.62 19.20
CA LEU A 37 -18.88 -20.61 18.92
C LEU A 37 -18.23 -19.36 19.54
N GLN A 38 -18.88 -18.20 19.43
CA GLN A 38 -18.46 -16.98 20.09
C GLN A 38 -18.45 -17.09 21.63
N ARG A 39 -19.40 -17.84 22.22
CA ARG A 39 -19.42 -18.12 23.68
C ARG A 39 -18.36 -19.12 24.10
N ARG A 40 -17.91 -20.02 23.24
CA ARG A 40 -16.80 -20.96 23.54
C ARG A 40 -15.43 -20.29 23.47
N ASP A 41 -15.25 -19.32 22.59
CA ASP A 41 -14.00 -18.53 22.51
C ASP A 41 -13.93 -17.40 23.55
N GLN A 42 -15.08 -16.89 24.01
CA GLN A 42 -15.13 -15.93 25.14
C GLN A 42 -14.68 -16.52 26.47
N GLY A 43 -14.50 -17.86 26.57
CA GLY A 43 -13.93 -18.51 27.75
C GLY A 43 -12.41 -18.38 27.90
N LYS A 44 -11.69 -18.03 26.85
CA LYS A 44 -10.33 -17.53 26.94
C LYS A 44 -10.40 -16.02 27.05
N LYS A 45 -10.34 -15.49 28.26
CA LYS A 45 -10.01 -14.07 28.47
C LYS A 45 -8.77 -13.80 27.65
N VAL A 46 -8.93 -13.10 26.52
CA VAL A 46 -7.82 -12.40 25.90
C VAL A 46 -7.28 -11.53 27.01
N GLU A 47 -6.09 -11.81 27.52
CA GLU A 47 -5.42 -10.92 28.46
C GLU A 47 -5.43 -9.56 27.75
N LYS A 48 -6.17 -8.63 28.32
CA LYS A 48 -6.26 -7.25 27.83
C LYS A 48 -4.84 -6.73 27.96
N VAL A 49 -4.10 -6.72 26.85
CA VAL A 49 -2.78 -6.11 26.81
C VAL A 49 -3.00 -4.67 27.25
N LEU A 50 -2.53 -4.35 28.44
CA LEU A 50 -2.65 -2.99 28.96
C LEU A 50 -1.81 -2.10 28.04
N SER A 51 -2.44 -1.08 27.49
CA SER A 51 -1.68 -0.05 26.75
C SER A 51 -0.60 0.52 27.67
N PRO A 52 0.61 0.76 27.18
CA PRO A 52 1.68 1.33 27.98
C PRO A 52 1.26 2.70 28.54
N ASP A 53 1.83 3.06 29.70
CA ASP A 53 1.63 4.37 30.27
C ASP A 53 2.02 5.48 29.26
N PRO A 54 1.27 6.60 29.22
CA PRO A 54 1.58 7.68 28.29
C PRO A 54 2.96 8.26 28.55
N LEU A 55 3.69 8.51 27.46
CA LEU A 55 4.98 9.22 27.54
C LEU A 55 4.76 10.63 28.09
N LYS A 56 5.60 11.02 29.05
CA LYS A 56 5.57 12.38 29.61
C LYS A 56 6.59 13.25 28.87
N ALA A 57 6.15 14.40 28.39
CA ALA A 57 7.05 15.45 27.94
C ALA A 57 7.86 15.97 29.11
N PRO A 58 9.13 16.39 28.93
CA PRO A 58 9.92 17.01 29.97
C PRO A 58 9.26 18.27 30.53
N GLU A 59 9.32 18.48 31.85
CA GLU A 59 8.72 19.65 32.50
C GLU A 59 9.53 20.93 32.23
N THR A 60 10.86 20.82 32.18
CA THR A 60 11.78 21.94 31.90
C THR A 60 12.43 21.70 30.54
N LEU A 61 12.36 22.69 29.68
CA LEU A 61 12.89 22.63 28.31
C LEU A 61 14.01 23.65 28.14
N GLU A 62 15.15 23.23 27.62
CA GLU A 62 16.21 24.14 27.17
C GLU A 62 15.77 24.97 25.95
N THR A 63 16.46 26.06 25.66
CA THR A 63 16.22 26.84 24.45
C THR A 63 16.46 25.98 23.21
N ALA A 64 15.47 25.90 22.35
CA ALA A 64 15.53 25.09 21.14
C ALA A 64 16.60 25.58 20.14
N ARG A 65 17.14 24.62 19.36
CA ARG A 65 18.19 24.87 18.36
C ARG A 65 17.77 24.26 17.01
N ALA A 66 17.59 25.11 16.00
CA ALA A 66 17.51 24.67 14.61
C ALA A 66 18.90 24.73 13.98
N VAL A 67 19.31 23.67 13.28
CA VAL A 67 20.67 23.60 12.72
C VAL A 67 20.75 23.76 11.20
N ASN A 68 19.72 24.23 10.53
CA ASN A 68 19.74 24.43 9.07
C ASN A 68 20.93 25.26 8.55
N GLY A 69 21.55 26.04 9.40
CA GLY A 69 22.66 26.93 9.07
C GLY A 69 24.03 26.62 9.72
N ASN A 70 24.15 25.56 10.52
CA ASN A 70 25.35 25.32 11.32
C ASN A 70 25.94 23.90 11.18
N GLY A 71 27.25 23.78 11.51
CA GLY A 71 27.94 22.50 11.65
C GLY A 71 28.10 21.72 10.35
N VAL A 72 28.15 20.39 10.47
CA VAL A 72 28.40 19.47 9.35
C VAL A 72 27.30 19.52 8.28
N TYR A 73 26.04 19.71 8.68
CA TYR A 73 24.94 19.82 7.73
C TYR A 73 25.08 21.06 6.85
N ALA A 74 25.37 22.24 7.43
CA ALA A 74 25.58 23.44 6.66
C ALA A 74 26.78 23.33 5.70
N ALA A 75 27.86 22.67 6.13
CA ALA A 75 29.00 22.39 5.29
C ALA A 75 28.65 21.45 4.11
N LEU A 76 27.80 20.41 4.33
CA LEU A 76 27.27 19.57 3.27
C LEU A 76 26.41 20.37 2.29
N ARG A 77 25.57 21.26 2.76
CA ARG A 77 24.72 22.15 1.92
C ARG A 77 25.55 23.10 1.05
N ALA A 78 26.69 23.52 1.55
CA ALA A 78 27.63 24.41 0.85
C ALA A 78 28.69 23.68 0.01
N ARG A 79 28.70 22.34 0.01
CA ARG A 79 29.69 21.54 -0.74
C ARG A 79 29.55 21.77 -2.26
N SER A 80 30.69 21.75 -2.91
CA SER A 80 30.77 21.97 -4.35
C SER A 80 31.95 21.21 -4.97
N ALA A 81 31.94 21.02 -6.29
CA ALA A 81 33.04 20.43 -7.04
C ALA A 81 34.20 21.43 -7.20
N SER A 82 34.85 21.78 -6.09
CA SER A 82 35.97 22.73 -6.01
C SER A 82 37.26 22.14 -5.43
N GLY A 83 37.31 20.84 -5.22
CA GLY A 83 38.46 20.07 -4.81
C GLY A 83 39.43 19.77 -5.96
N PRO A 84 40.42 18.89 -5.75
CA PRO A 84 41.39 18.49 -6.78
C PRO A 84 40.73 17.92 -8.05
N SER A 85 41.28 18.27 -9.20
CA SER A 85 40.88 17.77 -10.53
C SER A 85 42.03 16.96 -11.14
N PHE A 86 41.73 15.82 -11.71
CA PHE A 86 42.70 14.94 -12.33
C PHE A 86 42.09 14.11 -13.48
N LYS A 87 42.97 13.63 -14.37
CA LYS A 87 42.53 12.70 -15.44
C LYS A 87 42.33 11.29 -14.91
N VAL A 88 41.38 10.59 -15.50
CA VAL A 88 41.16 9.13 -15.31
C VAL A 88 40.97 8.47 -16.68
N LYS A 89 41.41 7.21 -16.78
CA LYS A 89 41.24 6.41 -17.97
C LYS A 89 40.96 4.95 -17.66
N GLY A 90 39.83 4.42 -18.14
CA GLY A 90 39.45 3.01 -17.98
C GLY A 90 39.12 2.61 -16.54
N LEU A 91 38.78 3.56 -15.66
CA LEU A 91 38.37 3.25 -14.28
C LEU A 91 36.98 2.64 -14.25
N ARG A 92 36.83 1.52 -13.57
CA ARG A 92 35.55 0.85 -13.36
C ARG A 92 35.13 0.94 -11.89
N LEU A 93 33.96 1.52 -11.68
CA LEU A 93 33.28 1.59 -10.39
C LEU A 93 32.11 0.61 -10.41
N LYS A 94 32.28 -0.57 -9.82
CA LYS A 94 31.23 -1.57 -9.70
C LYS A 94 30.49 -1.37 -8.38
N ARG A 95 29.15 -1.25 -8.48
CA ARG A 95 28.25 -1.06 -7.33
C ARG A 95 27.02 -1.96 -7.51
N ASP A 96 26.96 -3.06 -6.77
CA ASP A 96 25.94 -4.12 -6.91
C ASP A 96 25.83 -4.61 -8.38
N ALA A 97 24.63 -4.50 -8.97
CA ALA A 97 24.34 -4.89 -10.36
C ALA A 97 24.80 -3.84 -11.40
N GLY A 98 25.20 -2.65 -10.96
CA GLY A 98 25.63 -1.55 -11.84
C GLY A 98 27.13 -1.39 -11.91
N GLU A 99 27.64 -1.02 -13.10
CA GLU A 99 29.04 -0.68 -13.34
C GLU A 99 29.15 0.61 -14.14
N LEU A 100 29.87 1.59 -13.59
CA LEU A 100 30.28 2.78 -14.31
C LEU A 100 31.72 2.62 -14.78
N GLU A 101 31.94 2.66 -16.08
CA GLU A 101 33.29 2.74 -16.69
C GLU A 101 33.56 4.19 -17.09
N LEU A 102 34.54 4.84 -16.42
CA LEU A 102 35.07 6.16 -16.79
C LEU A 102 36.16 5.91 -17.83
N THR A 103 35.77 5.89 -19.13
CA THR A 103 36.63 5.43 -20.23
C THR A 103 37.80 6.40 -20.45
N ASP A 104 37.52 7.71 -20.52
CA ASP A 104 38.52 8.78 -20.62
C ASP A 104 37.89 10.13 -20.23
N GLY A 105 38.51 10.85 -19.31
CA GLY A 105 37.94 12.14 -18.88
C GLY A 105 38.61 12.72 -17.64
N THR A 106 37.95 13.72 -17.09
CA THR A 106 38.41 14.48 -15.90
C THR A 106 37.44 14.22 -14.76
N VAL A 107 38.02 13.97 -13.58
CA VAL A 107 37.28 13.93 -12.30
C VAL A 107 37.68 15.18 -11.51
N THR A 108 36.67 15.88 -10.99
CA THR A 108 36.81 16.95 -10.00
C THR A 108 36.13 16.52 -8.71
N LEU A 109 36.88 16.41 -7.63
CA LEU A 109 36.34 16.06 -6.32
C LEU A 109 35.59 17.24 -5.70
N TYR A 110 34.65 16.95 -4.82
CA TYR A 110 34.06 17.97 -3.95
C TYR A 110 35.04 18.32 -2.84
N ASN A 111 34.91 19.54 -2.31
CA ASN A 111 35.60 19.93 -1.07
C ASN A 111 35.25 18.97 0.07
N GLU A 112 36.21 18.77 0.96
CA GLU A 112 36.03 17.90 2.12
C GLU A 112 35.06 18.53 3.13
N VAL A 113 34.20 17.66 3.70
CA VAL A 113 33.30 17.97 4.81
C VAL A 113 33.57 16.95 5.92
N ASN A 114 33.89 17.46 7.11
CA ASN A 114 34.24 16.61 8.26
C ASN A 114 35.38 15.61 7.95
N GLY A 115 36.38 16.07 7.18
CA GLY A 115 37.54 15.27 6.77
C GLY A 115 37.27 14.20 5.73
N ARG A 116 36.10 14.21 5.06
CA ARG A 116 35.72 13.23 4.03
C ARG A 116 35.25 13.93 2.74
N VAL A 117 35.68 13.38 1.61
CA VAL A 117 35.12 13.74 0.30
C VAL A 117 33.86 12.92 0.09
N THR A 118 32.74 13.58 -0.22
CA THR A 118 31.40 12.96 -0.35
C THR A 118 30.80 13.14 -1.74
N GLY A 119 31.60 13.51 -2.75
CA GLY A 119 31.10 13.68 -4.11
C GLY A 119 32.22 13.96 -5.10
N ALA A 120 31.91 13.78 -6.36
CA ALA A 120 32.79 14.08 -7.50
C ALA A 120 31.97 14.39 -8.76
N VAL A 121 32.56 15.14 -9.68
CA VAL A 121 32.01 15.33 -11.03
C VAL A 121 32.98 14.72 -12.02
N PHE A 122 32.51 13.84 -12.86
CA PHE A 122 33.19 13.31 -14.04
C PHE A 122 32.68 14.01 -15.30
N GLN A 123 33.62 14.41 -16.16
CA GLN A 123 33.34 14.98 -17.48
C GLN A 123 34.27 14.31 -18.50
N GLY A 124 33.67 13.65 -19.52
CA GLY A 124 34.42 12.85 -20.48
C GLY A 124 33.56 11.82 -21.20
N HIS A 125 34.16 10.70 -21.53
CA HIS A 125 33.46 9.56 -22.11
C HIS A 125 33.37 8.42 -21.10
N GLY A 126 32.15 7.99 -20.75
CA GLY A 126 31.91 6.85 -19.89
C GLY A 126 30.78 5.98 -20.39
N VAL A 127 30.67 4.79 -19.84
CA VAL A 127 29.61 3.81 -20.14
C VAL A 127 29.05 3.28 -18.83
N PHE A 128 27.72 3.31 -18.68
CA PHE A 128 26.99 2.67 -17.60
C PHE A 128 26.40 1.36 -18.05
N ARG A 129 26.71 0.28 -17.33
CA ARG A 129 26.16 -1.06 -17.54
C ARG A 129 25.35 -1.49 -16.35
N LEU A 130 24.20 -2.13 -16.59
CA LEU A 130 23.34 -2.66 -15.55
C LEU A 130 22.66 -3.94 -16.01
N GLU A 131 22.74 -4.98 -15.17
CA GLU A 131 22.06 -6.25 -15.38
C GLU A 131 21.15 -6.53 -14.14
N PRO A 132 19.83 -6.28 -14.26
CA PRO A 132 18.92 -6.49 -13.13
C PRO A 132 18.85 -7.97 -12.74
N PRO A 133 18.85 -8.30 -11.42
CA PRO A 133 18.96 -9.68 -10.95
C PRO A 133 17.70 -10.51 -11.18
N SER A 134 16.50 -9.88 -11.22
CA SER A 134 15.23 -10.59 -11.36
C SER A 134 14.63 -10.48 -12.75
N ALA A 135 13.85 -11.50 -13.15
CA ALA A 135 13.12 -11.49 -14.43
C ALA A 135 12.11 -10.31 -14.49
N MET A 136 11.48 -9.98 -13.37
CA MET A 136 10.54 -8.85 -13.27
C MET A 136 11.23 -7.53 -13.59
N GLU A 137 12.38 -7.26 -12.98
CA GLU A 137 13.13 -6.02 -13.22
C GLU A 137 13.72 -5.97 -14.63
N ARG A 138 14.17 -7.10 -15.20
CA ARG A 138 14.58 -7.18 -16.61
C ARG A 138 13.41 -6.87 -17.55
N HIS A 139 12.21 -7.38 -17.25
CA HIS A 139 11.01 -7.06 -18.02
C HIS A 139 10.70 -5.54 -17.96
N GLN A 140 10.76 -4.92 -16.79
CA GLN A 140 10.56 -3.49 -16.63
C GLN A 140 11.61 -2.66 -17.38
N LEU A 141 12.87 -3.04 -17.30
CA LEU A 141 13.93 -2.39 -18.07
C LEU A 141 13.66 -2.46 -19.58
N LYS A 142 13.24 -3.64 -20.07
CA LYS A 142 12.87 -3.83 -21.50
C LYS A 142 11.71 -2.94 -21.94
N LEU A 143 10.72 -2.74 -21.08
CA LEU A 143 9.60 -1.86 -21.38
C LEU A 143 10.05 -0.40 -21.52
N VAL A 144 10.97 0.07 -20.68
CA VAL A 144 11.43 1.47 -20.64
C VAL A 144 12.59 1.72 -21.61
N MET A 145 13.59 0.84 -21.63
CA MET A 145 14.87 1.02 -22.32
C MET A 145 15.05 0.09 -23.53
N LYS A 146 14.03 -0.70 -23.88
CA LYS A 146 14.01 -1.64 -25.04
C LYS A 146 15.05 -2.78 -24.96
N GLY A 147 15.65 -3.02 -23.80
CA GLY A 147 16.61 -4.10 -23.53
C GLY A 147 16.46 -4.65 -22.13
N GLU A 148 16.78 -5.91 -21.92
CA GLU A 148 16.75 -6.56 -20.61
C GLU A 148 18.00 -6.26 -19.77
N THR A 149 19.03 -5.69 -20.40
CA THR A 149 20.24 -5.14 -19.81
C THR A 149 20.47 -3.73 -20.32
N LEU A 150 21.20 -2.93 -19.56
CA LEU A 150 21.54 -1.55 -19.95
C LEU A 150 23.01 -1.46 -20.28
N ASN A 151 23.32 -0.79 -21.39
CA ASN A 151 24.66 -0.42 -21.81
C ASN A 151 24.60 0.99 -22.45
N GLN A 152 24.81 2.03 -21.60
CA GLN A 152 24.51 3.39 -22.01
C GLN A 152 25.73 4.31 -21.87
N PRO A 153 26.15 4.98 -22.96
CA PRO A 153 27.22 5.98 -22.91
C PRO A 153 26.76 7.23 -22.17
N PHE A 154 27.65 7.86 -21.41
CA PHE A 154 27.43 9.16 -20.80
C PHE A 154 28.65 10.08 -20.97
N THR A 155 28.42 11.38 -20.87
CA THR A 155 29.47 12.39 -20.97
C THR A 155 29.70 13.14 -19.67
N THR A 156 28.73 13.11 -18.78
CA THR A 156 28.80 13.73 -17.45
C THR A 156 28.22 12.79 -16.41
N ALA A 157 28.90 12.62 -15.29
CA ALA A 157 28.34 11.96 -14.12
C ALA A 157 28.64 12.79 -12.87
N VAL A 158 27.61 13.10 -12.10
CA VAL A 158 27.76 13.71 -10.77
C VAL A 158 27.54 12.61 -9.73
N LEU A 159 28.57 12.35 -8.93
CA LEU A 159 28.61 11.30 -7.94
C LEU A 159 28.38 11.88 -6.54
N ALA A 160 27.61 11.18 -5.73
CA ALA A 160 27.53 11.39 -4.29
C ALA A 160 27.80 10.06 -3.58
N PHE A 161 28.60 10.04 -2.53
CA PHE A 161 29.02 8.80 -1.92
C PHE A 161 29.54 8.97 -0.49
N THR A 162 29.46 7.87 0.26
CA THR A 162 30.10 7.70 1.57
C THR A 162 30.87 6.37 1.67
N ASP A 163 30.90 5.60 0.57
CA ASP A 163 31.67 4.38 0.41
C ASP A 163 33.14 4.64 0.05
N GLY A 164 33.87 3.66 -0.46
CA GLY A 164 35.27 3.75 -0.88
C GLY A 164 35.52 4.48 -2.21
N THR A 165 34.52 5.13 -2.81
CA THR A 165 34.66 5.78 -4.14
C THR A 165 35.76 6.86 -4.17
N ALA A 166 35.90 7.66 -3.10
CA ALA A 166 36.94 8.68 -3.04
C ALA A 166 38.35 8.13 -3.21
N GLU A 167 38.64 7.02 -2.54
CA GLU A 167 39.92 6.32 -2.58
C GLU A 167 40.17 5.67 -3.95
N GLU A 168 39.14 5.04 -4.53
CA GLU A 168 39.21 4.47 -5.89
C GLU A 168 39.54 5.53 -6.93
N LEU A 169 38.84 6.71 -6.87
CA LEU A 169 39.08 7.84 -7.75
C LEU A 169 40.50 8.41 -7.59
N LYS A 170 40.96 8.66 -6.33
CA LYS A 170 42.29 9.18 -6.05
C LYS A 170 43.38 8.23 -6.55
N LYS A 171 43.21 6.90 -6.33
CA LYS A 171 44.16 5.87 -6.78
C LYS A 171 44.29 5.79 -8.31
N ALA A 172 43.20 6.08 -9.04
CA ALA A 172 43.17 6.08 -10.50
C ALA A 172 43.63 7.41 -11.13
N SER A 173 44.03 8.40 -10.32
CA SER A 173 44.47 9.72 -10.79
C SER A 173 45.69 9.62 -11.69
N MET A 174 45.61 10.25 -12.87
CA MET A 174 46.65 10.30 -13.90
C MET A 174 47.18 11.75 -14.09
N GLY A 175 47.57 12.41 -13.00
CA GLY A 175 48.13 13.77 -12.98
C GLY A 175 47.10 14.82 -12.60
N ASP A 176 47.60 15.86 -11.91
CA ASP A 176 46.79 16.99 -11.47
C ASP A 176 46.57 17.98 -12.62
N LEU A 177 45.36 18.47 -12.79
CA LEU A 177 44.94 19.37 -13.87
C LEU A 177 44.75 20.82 -13.37
N GLY A 178 44.99 21.10 -12.09
CA GLY A 178 44.56 22.35 -11.49
C GLY A 178 43.03 22.49 -11.43
N GLY A 179 42.54 23.71 -11.21
CA GLY A 179 41.09 23.93 -11.03
C GLY A 179 40.32 23.86 -12.34
N VAL A 180 39.66 22.73 -12.61
CA VAL A 180 38.68 22.57 -13.69
C VAL A 180 37.31 23.01 -13.19
N ASN A 181 36.60 23.80 -14.00
CA ASN A 181 35.25 24.23 -13.61
C ASN A 181 34.22 23.10 -13.77
N ALA A 182 33.80 22.50 -12.67
CA ALA A 182 32.77 21.48 -12.60
C ALA A 182 31.51 21.93 -11.80
N MET A 183 31.36 23.23 -11.57
CA MET A 183 30.27 23.80 -10.78
C MET A 183 28.89 23.62 -11.41
N GLY A 184 28.79 23.78 -12.75
CA GLY A 184 27.52 23.67 -13.46
C GLY A 184 26.79 22.35 -13.23
N PRO A 185 27.41 21.18 -13.51
CA PRO A 185 26.81 19.88 -13.25
C PRO A 185 26.46 19.64 -11.77
N SER A 186 27.30 20.12 -10.85
CA SER A 186 27.07 20.03 -9.41
C SER A 186 25.81 20.80 -8.97
N GLN A 187 25.65 22.05 -9.44
CA GLN A 187 24.48 22.89 -9.14
C GLN A 187 23.21 22.32 -9.77
N GLU A 188 23.30 21.79 -10.99
CA GLU A 188 22.18 21.14 -11.68
C GLU A 188 21.68 19.94 -10.88
N MET A 189 22.56 19.11 -10.33
CA MET A 189 22.18 17.99 -9.45
C MET A 189 21.52 18.48 -8.15
N GLN A 190 22.07 19.50 -7.50
CA GLN A 190 21.45 20.07 -6.30
C GLN A 190 20.04 20.58 -6.57
N GLY A 191 19.84 21.27 -7.71
CA GLY A 191 18.52 21.71 -8.16
C GLY A 191 17.56 20.55 -8.39
N LEU A 192 18.02 19.45 -9.00
CA LEU A 192 17.25 18.24 -9.20
C LEU A 192 16.74 17.67 -7.86
N PHE A 193 17.58 17.48 -6.89
CA PHE A 193 17.20 16.91 -5.60
C PHE A 193 16.23 17.81 -4.83
N ARG A 194 16.44 19.13 -4.86
CA ARG A 194 15.59 20.09 -4.15
C ARG A 194 14.22 20.29 -4.79
N ASN A 195 14.18 20.43 -6.11
CA ASN A 195 12.99 20.94 -6.80
C ASN A 195 12.14 19.82 -7.42
N THR A 196 12.79 18.75 -7.89
CA THR A 196 12.10 17.65 -8.59
C THR A 196 11.90 16.45 -7.66
N LEU A 197 12.98 15.89 -7.13
CA LEU A 197 12.91 14.68 -6.29
C LEU A 197 12.47 14.99 -4.85
N ARG A 198 12.67 16.24 -4.39
CA ARG A 198 12.36 16.69 -3.02
C ARG A 198 12.98 15.80 -1.95
N TYR A 199 14.19 15.32 -2.23
CA TYR A 199 14.98 14.46 -1.37
C TYR A 199 16.17 15.21 -0.80
N ASP A 200 16.34 15.17 0.52
CA ASP A 200 17.47 15.79 1.20
C ASP A 200 18.68 14.85 1.21
N LEU A 201 19.46 14.92 0.12
CA LEU A 201 20.69 14.14 -0.03
C LEU A 201 21.72 14.49 1.06
N GLU A 202 21.77 15.74 1.50
CA GLU A 202 22.69 16.20 2.52
C GLU A 202 22.38 15.62 3.90
N GLU A 203 21.09 15.44 4.23
CA GLU A 203 20.65 14.72 5.43
C GLU A 203 21.12 13.26 5.40
N ARG A 204 20.95 12.59 4.25
CA ARG A 204 21.38 11.19 4.07
C ARG A 204 22.92 11.04 4.24
N LEU A 205 23.68 11.94 3.64
CA LEU A 205 25.15 11.96 3.82
C LEU A 205 25.57 12.28 5.25
N LEU A 206 24.85 13.19 5.93
CA LEU A 206 25.07 13.53 7.33
C LEU A 206 24.96 12.29 8.23
N ALA A 207 23.94 11.45 7.99
CA ALA A 207 23.75 10.23 8.77
C ALA A 207 25.01 9.34 8.75
N ASP A 208 25.63 9.17 7.58
CA ASP A 208 26.85 8.38 7.44
C ASP A 208 28.10 9.08 7.99
N LEU A 209 28.17 10.40 7.90
CA LEU A 209 29.32 11.16 8.44
C LEU A 209 29.32 11.17 9.98
N LEU A 210 28.15 11.18 10.63
CA LEU A 210 28.03 11.15 12.09
C LEU A 210 28.02 9.73 12.64
N GLY A 211 27.52 8.74 11.91
CA GLY A 211 27.40 7.35 12.37
C GLY A 211 28.73 6.60 12.55
N GLY A 212 29.87 7.20 12.19
CA GLY A 212 31.22 6.70 12.48
C GLY A 212 31.68 5.48 11.68
N LYS A 213 30.80 4.86 10.89
CA LYS A 213 31.13 3.76 9.94
C LYS A 213 30.92 4.28 8.52
N GLY A 214 31.79 3.91 7.57
CA GLY A 214 31.55 4.19 6.16
C GLY A 214 30.17 3.62 5.78
N GLY A 215 29.20 4.48 5.40
CA GLY A 215 27.81 4.10 5.24
C GLY A 215 27.50 3.27 3.99
N GLY A 216 28.47 3.17 3.05
CA GLY A 216 28.30 2.40 1.82
C GLY A 216 27.34 3.02 0.78
N PHE A 217 26.90 4.26 1.02
CA PHE A 217 26.06 4.98 0.07
C PHE A 217 26.82 5.35 -1.19
N PHE A 218 26.19 5.09 -2.36
CA PHE A 218 26.70 5.50 -3.66
C PHE A 218 25.52 5.95 -4.54
N MET A 219 25.73 7.04 -5.27
CA MET A 219 24.77 7.57 -6.24
C MET A 219 25.48 8.19 -7.44
N ALA A 220 24.96 7.97 -8.64
CA ALA A 220 25.46 8.55 -9.87
C ALA A 220 24.32 9.14 -10.71
N ASN A 221 24.34 10.46 -10.93
CA ASN A 221 23.43 11.14 -11.86
C ASN A 221 24.16 11.34 -13.18
N MET A 222 23.75 10.61 -14.21
CA MET A 222 24.44 10.55 -15.51
C MET A 222 23.66 11.23 -16.61
N LYS A 223 24.38 11.94 -17.48
CA LYS A 223 23.85 12.60 -18.67
C LYS A 223 24.69 12.19 -19.88
N GLY A 224 24.04 11.70 -20.92
CA GLY A 224 24.71 11.22 -22.13
C GLY A 224 24.24 11.92 -23.41
N PRO A 225 24.97 11.79 -24.51
CA PRO A 225 24.64 12.43 -25.77
C PRO A 225 23.39 11.85 -26.46
N LEU A 226 23.05 10.59 -26.16
CA LEU A 226 21.89 9.89 -26.71
C LEU A 226 20.64 10.00 -25.79
N PHE A 227 20.79 10.60 -24.62
CA PHE A 227 19.69 10.87 -23.70
C PHE A 227 19.32 12.34 -23.74
N SER A 228 18.12 12.63 -24.23
CA SER A 228 17.42 13.84 -23.78
C SER A 228 17.12 13.77 -22.27
N LYS A 229 17.29 12.59 -21.67
CA LYS A 229 16.90 12.20 -20.31
C LYS A 229 18.14 11.82 -19.50
N ARG A 230 18.00 11.87 -18.17
CA ARG A 230 19.05 11.50 -17.20
C ARG A 230 18.81 10.11 -16.66
N LEU A 231 19.89 9.47 -16.22
CA LEU A 231 19.86 8.25 -15.43
C LEU A 231 20.38 8.57 -14.02
N LEU A 232 19.61 8.23 -13.03
CA LEU A 232 20.01 8.29 -11.63
C LEU A 232 20.08 6.87 -11.08
N TYR A 233 21.29 6.35 -10.91
CA TYR A 233 21.56 5.06 -10.29
C TYR A 233 22.03 5.25 -8.86
N PHE A 234 21.51 4.45 -7.90
CA PHE A 234 21.96 4.50 -6.53
C PHE A 234 22.06 3.10 -5.90
N VAL A 235 22.95 3.02 -4.89
CA VAL A 235 23.04 1.92 -3.93
C VAL A 235 23.06 2.54 -2.54
N ASP A 236 22.01 2.27 -1.76
CA ASP A 236 21.87 2.76 -0.39
C ASP A 236 21.59 1.62 0.59
N PRO A 237 22.57 1.18 1.40
CA PRO A 237 22.38 0.08 2.34
C PRO A 237 21.23 0.28 3.36
N HIS A 238 20.80 1.53 3.56
CA HIS A 238 19.70 1.85 4.46
C HIS A 238 18.32 1.95 3.78
N GLY A 239 18.25 1.83 2.44
CA GLY A 239 16.99 1.94 1.71
C GLY A 239 16.23 3.24 1.99
N ALA A 240 16.96 4.36 2.16
CA ALA A 240 16.39 5.61 2.66
C ALA A 240 15.68 6.45 1.60
N PHE A 241 15.67 6.01 0.34
CA PHE A 241 15.05 6.74 -0.77
C PHE A 241 13.56 6.39 -0.88
N GLU A 242 12.67 7.27 -0.44
CA GLU A 242 11.23 6.99 -0.32
C GLU A 242 10.55 6.48 -1.61
N VAL A 243 10.97 6.99 -2.77
CA VAL A 243 10.39 6.57 -4.06
C VAL A 243 10.87 5.20 -4.53
N ALA A 244 11.97 4.68 -3.96
CA ALA A 244 12.51 3.35 -4.20
C ALA A 244 13.20 2.87 -2.90
N PRO A 245 12.44 2.29 -1.96
CA PRO A 245 12.95 1.93 -0.64
C PRO A 245 13.89 0.72 -0.63
N GLU A 246 14.07 0.06 -1.76
CA GLU A 246 15.11 -0.95 -1.91
C GLU A 246 16.50 -0.33 -1.94
N GLU A 247 17.52 -1.13 -1.59
CA GLU A 247 18.90 -0.65 -1.52
C GLU A 247 19.49 -0.28 -2.88
N VAL A 248 18.93 -0.80 -3.99
CA VAL A 248 19.44 -0.52 -5.34
C VAL A 248 18.32 -0.03 -6.24
N GLY A 249 18.54 1.10 -6.90
CA GLY A 249 17.53 1.65 -7.81
C GLY A 249 18.10 2.37 -9.02
N LEU A 250 17.27 2.44 -10.05
CA LEU A 250 17.49 3.25 -11.24
C LEU A 250 16.25 4.09 -11.52
N LEU A 251 16.43 5.40 -11.53
CA LEU A 251 15.42 6.34 -11.96
C LEU A 251 15.79 6.88 -13.34
N THR A 252 14.78 7.09 -14.18
CA THR A 252 14.94 7.73 -15.49
C THR A 252 14.11 9.01 -15.53
N SER A 253 14.70 10.10 -16.01
CA SER A 253 13.94 11.33 -16.16
C SER A 253 12.91 11.21 -17.29
N ALA A 254 11.70 11.69 -17.04
CA ALA A 254 10.63 11.80 -18.02
C ALA A 254 10.12 13.24 -17.96
N ASP A 255 10.47 14.04 -18.98
CA ASP A 255 10.21 15.47 -19.03
C ASP A 255 10.76 16.21 -17.77
N GLU A 256 9.92 16.66 -16.87
CA GLU A 256 10.33 17.34 -15.62
C GLU A 256 10.38 16.40 -14.40
N ASP A 257 9.86 15.14 -14.51
CA ASP A 257 9.77 14.18 -13.43
C ASP A 257 10.76 13.01 -13.58
N PHE A 258 10.83 12.16 -12.56
CA PHE A 258 11.58 10.92 -12.56
C PHE A 258 10.66 9.72 -12.29
N ASP A 259 10.73 8.75 -13.21
CA ASP A 259 10.09 7.45 -13.00
C ASP A 259 11.07 6.48 -12.33
N VAL A 260 10.61 5.73 -11.35
CA VAL A 260 11.37 4.59 -10.79
C VAL A 260 11.33 3.44 -11.79
N THR A 261 12.38 3.34 -12.60
CA THR A 261 12.48 2.29 -13.62
C THR A 261 12.79 0.95 -13.01
N LEU A 262 13.75 0.89 -12.09
CA LEU A 262 14.15 -0.32 -11.37
C LEU A 262 14.26 -0.04 -9.86
N GLY A 263 13.93 -1.06 -9.06
CA GLY A 263 14.18 -1.10 -7.63
C GLY A 263 14.33 -2.55 -7.20
N PHE A 264 15.41 -2.92 -6.53
CA PHE A 264 15.64 -4.29 -6.07
C PHE A 264 16.59 -4.31 -4.88
N HIS A 265 16.49 -5.39 -4.09
CA HIS A 265 17.38 -5.57 -2.96
C HIS A 265 18.81 -5.85 -3.39
N SER A 266 19.78 -5.34 -2.64
CA SER A 266 21.21 -5.55 -2.87
C SER A 266 21.58 -7.04 -2.87
N GLU A 267 22.72 -7.38 -3.47
CA GLU A 267 23.25 -8.76 -3.45
C GLU A 267 23.36 -9.31 -2.02
N ALA A 268 23.79 -8.47 -1.08
CA ALA A 268 23.91 -8.85 0.33
C ALA A 268 22.54 -9.21 0.96
N GLN A 269 21.48 -8.44 0.66
CA GLN A 269 20.13 -8.71 1.16
C GLN A 269 19.51 -9.92 0.47
N ARG A 270 19.69 -10.08 -0.83
CA ARG A 270 19.22 -11.26 -1.57
C ARG A 270 19.87 -12.55 -1.07
N ALA A 271 21.13 -12.50 -0.64
CA ALA A 271 21.85 -13.67 -0.11
C ALA A 271 21.30 -14.20 1.22
N VAL A 272 20.67 -13.34 2.04
CA VAL A 272 19.99 -13.73 3.29
C VAL A 272 18.56 -14.25 3.07
N GLY A 273 18.03 -14.20 1.84
CA GLY A 273 16.77 -14.81 1.43
C GLY A 273 15.51 -14.16 1.93
N ARG A 274 15.56 -13.12 2.75
CA ARG A 274 14.42 -12.32 3.20
C ARG A 274 14.83 -10.86 3.34
N ALA A 275 14.47 -10.09 2.38
CA ALA A 275 14.59 -8.65 2.49
C ALA A 275 13.49 -8.13 3.45
N LYS A 276 13.91 -7.68 4.62
CA LYS A 276 13.09 -6.78 5.43
C LYS A 276 13.33 -5.36 4.93
N ASP A 277 12.30 -4.54 4.94
CA ASP A 277 12.51 -3.10 4.83
C ASP A 277 13.44 -2.67 5.97
N ASN A 278 14.59 -2.14 5.59
CA ASN A 278 15.59 -1.68 6.54
C ASN A 278 15.21 -0.30 7.02
N THR A 279 14.23 -0.21 7.93
CA THR A 279 14.06 1.01 8.71
C THR A 279 15.15 1.07 9.77
N SER A 280 15.96 2.11 9.75
CA SER A 280 17.05 2.34 10.73
C SER A 280 16.54 2.45 12.17
N PHE A 281 15.26 2.81 12.33
CA PHE A 281 14.58 2.88 13.64
C PHE A 281 13.08 2.63 13.49
N GLY A 282 12.40 2.42 14.63
CA GLY A 282 10.95 2.38 14.73
C GLY A 282 10.45 3.28 15.85
N ILE A 283 9.18 3.65 15.79
CA ILE A 283 8.46 4.34 16.86
C ILE A 283 7.45 3.34 17.43
N SER A 284 7.54 3.04 18.73
CA SER A 284 6.66 2.08 19.39
C SER A 284 5.54 2.72 20.20
N GLN A 285 5.68 4.02 20.53
CA GLN A 285 4.69 4.75 21.30
C GLN A 285 4.72 6.25 20.96
N GLN A 286 3.54 6.88 20.91
CA GLN A 286 3.38 8.31 20.73
C GLN A 286 2.37 8.89 21.72
N THR A 287 2.72 10.02 22.36
CA THR A 287 1.78 10.87 23.11
C THR A 287 1.71 12.22 22.41
N ILE A 288 0.52 12.60 21.97
CA ILE A 288 0.26 13.77 21.15
C ILE A 288 -0.74 14.68 21.83
N ASP A 289 -0.40 15.95 22.02
CA ASP A 289 -1.26 17.00 22.58
C ASP A 289 -1.41 18.10 21.54
N VAL A 290 -2.64 18.35 21.06
CA VAL A 290 -2.92 19.26 19.95
C VAL A 290 -4.07 20.20 20.26
N THR A 291 -3.89 21.48 19.94
CA THR A 291 -4.96 22.49 19.89
C THR A 291 -5.25 22.84 18.43
N ILE A 292 -6.53 22.74 18.03
CA ILE A 292 -7.00 23.13 16.70
C ILE A 292 -7.97 24.32 16.85
N GLU A 293 -7.60 25.44 16.26
CA GLU A 293 -8.41 26.66 16.27
C GLU A 293 -9.57 26.60 15.27
N LYS A 294 -10.54 27.48 15.40
CA LYS A 294 -11.66 27.62 14.43
C LYS A 294 -11.17 27.88 13.00
N SER A 295 -10.04 28.51 12.85
CA SER A 295 -9.38 28.76 11.56
C SER A 295 -8.81 27.50 10.90
N GLY A 296 -8.71 26.39 11.60
CA GLY A 296 -7.96 25.19 11.21
C GLY A 296 -6.46 25.23 11.57
N ARG A 297 -5.96 26.34 12.16
CA ARG A 297 -4.59 26.40 12.65
C ARG A 297 -4.37 25.37 13.75
N MET A 298 -3.28 24.61 13.63
CA MET A 298 -2.88 23.57 14.56
C MET A 298 -1.62 23.98 15.33
N THR A 299 -1.62 23.72 16.64
CA THR A 299 -0.44 23.80 17.51
C THR A 299 -0.34 22.51 18.29
N GLY A 300 0.80 21.83 18.21
CA GLY A 300 0.97 20.49 18.77
C GLY A 300 2.29 20.29 19.50
N LYS A 301 2.27 19.33 20.41
CA LYS A 301 3.44 18.73 21.04
C LYS A 301 3.31 17.22 20.97
N ALA A 302 4.29 16.54 20.38
CA ALA A 302 4.31 15.08 20.29
C ALA A 302 5.58 14.55 20.98
N THR A 303 5.42 13.50 21.78
CA THR A 303 6.53 12.75 22.40
C THR A 303 6.49 11.33 21.86
N ALA A 304 7.57 10.93 21.16
CA ALA A 304 7.72 9.64 20.52
C ALA A 304 8.80 8.80 21.20
N LEU A 305 8.56 7.51 21.42
CA LEU A 305 9.57 6.54 21.86
C LEU A 305 10.20 5.90 20.63
N VAL A 306 11.40 6.34 20.31
CA VAL A 306 12.20 5.88 19.17
C VAL A 306 13.13 4.77 19.62
N THR A 307 13.21 3.67 18.86
CA THR A 307 14.12 2.54 19.10
C THR A 307 14.98 2.31 17.89
N ALA A 308 16.30 2.28 18.07
CA ALA A 308 17.26 2.03 16.99
C ALA A 308 17.22 0.55 16.55
N ASN A 309 17.15 0.31 15.26
CA ASN A 309 17.20 -1.03 14.65
C ASN A 309 18.63 -1.44 14.25
N GLU A 310 19.55 -0.49 14.24
CA GLU A 310 20.98 -0.67 13.90
C GLU A 310 21.89 0.11 14.84
N ASP A 311 23.19 -0.19 14.82
CA ASP A 311 24.20 0.55 15.56
C ASP A 311 24.58 1.84 14.82
N GLY A 312 24.81 2.91 15.57
CA GLY A 312 25.33 4.17 15.03
C GLY A 312 24.26 5.15 14.57
N LEU A 313 22.99 4.89 14.87
CA LEU A 313 21.89 5.79 14.55
C LEU A 313 22.01 7.13 15.28
N GLN A 314 22.26 8.20 14.55
CA GLN A 314 22.39 9.56 15.11
C GLN A 314 21.49 10.57 14.41
N VAL A 315 21.09 10.33 13.16
CA VAL A 315 20.12 11.15 12.43
C VAL A 315 18.83 10.36 12.28
N LEU A 316 17.72 10.95 12.69
CA LEU A 316 16.38 10.36 12.64
C LEU A 316 15.57 11.06 11.56
N PRO A 317 15.42 10.49 10.36
CA PRO A 317 14.57 11.03 9.31
C PRO A 317 13.10 10.83 9.69
N LEU A 318 12.40 11.93 9.97
CA LEU A 318 10.98 11.96 10.28
C LEU A 318 10.20 12.67 9.17
N SER A 319 8.90 12.41 9.10
CA SER A 319 7.97 13.15 8.27
C SER A 319 7.10 14.05 9.15
N LEU A 320 6.95 15.31 8.74
CA LEU A 320 6.01 16.26 9.32
C LEU A 320 5.38 17.03 8.17
N PHE A 321 4.06 17.22 8.18
CA PHE A 321 3.37 17.87 7.07
C PHE A 321 4.03 19.22 6.73
N PRO A 322 4.27 19.54 5.46
CA PRO A 322 5.19 20.65 5.07
C PRO A 322 4.90 22.01 5.69
N THR A 323 3.61 22.32 5.89
CA THR A 323 3.16 23.60 6.49
C THR A 323 3.20 23.60 8.01
N LEU A 324 3.46 22.44 8.65
CA LEU A 324 3.76 22.34 10.08
C LEU A 324 5.26 22.57 10.30
N ARG A 325 5.59 23.58 11.13
CA ARG A 325 6.98 23.94 11.40
C ARG A 325 7.33 23.63 12.85
N ALA A 326 8.42 22.89 13.03
CA ALA A 326 8.96 22.63 14.36
C ALA A 326 9.47 23.92 14.99
N SER A 327 9.12 24.14 16.23
CA SER A 327 9.63 25.25 17.04
C SER A 327 10.71 24.79 18.05
N GLY A 328 10.87 23.48 18.24
CA GLY A 328 11.90 22.89 19.06
C GLY A 328 11.77 21.39 19.20
N VAL A 329 12.90 20.75 19.49
CA VAL A 329 13.01 19.30 19.72
C VAL A 329 13.85 19.08 20.98
N TRP A 330 13.40 18.15 21.83
CA TRP A 330 14.05 17.88 23.12
C TRP A 330 14.15 16.39 23.41
N GLY A 331 15.24 16.02 24.05
CA GLY A 331 15.46 14.70 24.61
C GLY A 331 14.71 14.48 25.94
N PRO A 332 14.88 13.29 26.58
CA PRO A 332 14.09 12.89 27.74
C PRO A 332 14.29 13.74 29.00
N LYS A 333 15.38 14.49 29.12
CA LYS A 333 15.66 15.39 30.26
C LYS A 333 15.33 16.86 29.94
N GLY A 334 14.76 17.13 28.75
CA GLY A 334 14.45 18.46 28.26
C GLY A 334 15.67 19.18 27.65
N GLU A 335 16.78 18.46 27.46
CA GLU A 335 17.92 18.95 26.70
C GLU A 335 17.51 19.22 25.23
N ALA A 336 17.92 20.36 24.69
CA ALA A 336 17.63 20.72 23.33
C ALA A 336 18.41 19.82 22.35
N LEU A 337 17.69 19.20 21.41
CA LEU A 337 18.27 18.45 20.30
C LEU A 337 18.32 19.34 19.05
N ASP A 338 19.34 19.13 18.26
CA ASP A 338 19.45 19.74 16.95
C ASP A 338 18.43 19.10 15.99
N TYR A 339 17.84 19.91 15.11
CA TYR A 339 16.93 19.40 14.09
C TYR A 339 17.09 20.13 12.76
N ILE A 340 16.76 19.42 11.69
CA ILE A 340 16.78 19.90 10.32
C ILE A 340 15.34 19.99 9.85
N GLN A 341 14.95 21.14 9.32
CA GLN A 341 13.70 21.31 8.60
C GLN A 341 13.91 22.38 7.53
N GLU A 342 13.96 21.94 6.28
CA GLU A 342 14.17 22.82 5.15
C GLU A 342 12.98 23.76 4.93
N ASP A 343 13.28 25.00 4.54
CA ASP A 343 12.25 26.01 4.24
C ASP A 343 11.73 25.82 2.80
N LYS A 344 10.96 24.76 2.59
CA LYS A 344 10.33 24.48 1.31
C LYS A 344 8.83 24.36 1.49
N GLU A 345 8.09 24.99 0.59
CA GLU A 345 6.64 25.10 0.67
C GLU A 345 5.91 23.73 0.65
N HIS A 346 6.56 22.70 0.12
CA HIS A 346 5.99 21.35 -0.02
C HIS A 346 6.91 20.22 0.44
N ASP A 347 7.97 20.53 1.18
CA ASP A 347 8.92 19.56 1.67
C ASP A 347 8.57 19.12 3.10
N ALA A 348 8.17 17.86 3.25
CA ALA A 348 7.88 17.24 4.54
C ALA A 348 9.13 16.71 5.25
N ASN A 349 10.34 16.99 4.76
CA ASN A 349 11.56 16.55 5.40
C ASN A 349 11.75 17.26 6.75
N PHE A 350 11.88 16.42 7.77
CA PHE A 350 12.16 16.83 9.12
C PHE A 350 13.07 15.76 9.73
N ALA A 351 14.24 16.14 10.22
CA ALA A 351 15.16 15.21 10.84
C ALA A 351 15.62 15.71 12.21
N VAL A 352 15.82 14.79 13.14
CA VAL A 352 16.40 15.06 14.46
C VAL A 352 17.81 14.53 14.52
N VAL A 353 18.74 15.37 14.97
CA VAL A 353 20.15 15.00 15.16
C VAL A 353 20.39 14.76 16.64
N LEU A 354 20.68 13.52 17.00
CA LEU A 354 20.96 13.12 18.37
C LEU A 354 22.34 13.59 18.83
N ALA A 355 22.47 13.88 20.12
CA ALA A 355 23.75 14.31 20.71
C ALA A 355 24.84 13.23 20.62
N ARG A 356 24.43 11.94 20.53
CA ARG A 356 25.31 10.79 20.33
C ARG A 356 24.60 9.71 19.53
N PRO A 357 25.34 8.82 18.87
CA PRO A 357 24.73 7.66 18.21
C PRO A 357 24.12 6.68 19.22
N LEU A 358 22.99 6.09 18.83
CA LEU A 358 22.34 4.98 19.54
C LEU A 358 22.92 3.66 19.09
N LYS A 359 22.84 2.66 19.98
CA LYS A 359 23.10 1.27 19.68
C LYS A 359 21.81 0.56 19.28
N LYS A 360 21.93 -0.51 18.50
CA LYS A 360 20.79 -1.38 18.19
C LYS A 360 20.03 -1.80 19.44
N GLY A 361 18.70 -1.61 19.44
CA GLY A 361 17.81 -1.89 20.57
C GLY A 361 17.76 -0.78 21.62
N GLU A 362 18.58 0.25 21.53
CA GLU A 362 18.51 1.40 22.43
C GLU A 362 17.33 2.29 22.07
N SER A 363 16.61 2.76 23.10
CA SER A 363 15.44 3.62 22.92
C SER A 363 15.64 4.99 23.55
N ILE A 364 15.04 6.01 22.93
CA ILE A 364 15.04 7.40 23.42
C ILE A 364 13.65 8.03 23.23
N ALA A 365 13.18 8.78 24.23
CA ALA A 365 11.98 9.59 24.08
C ALA A 365 12.36 10.97 23.51
N ILE A 366 11.66 11.37 22.44
CA ILE A 366 11.88 12.66 21.77
C ILE A 366 10.59 13.46 21.77
N THR A 367 10.67 14.69 22.27
CA THR A 367 9.54 15.62 22.28
C THR A 367 9.73 16.68 21.21
N THR A 368 8.74 16.86 20.33
CA THR A 368 8.73 17.90 19.28
C THR A 368 7.55 18.84 19.49
N ALA A 369 7.78 20.14 19.50
CA ALA A 369 6.74 21.15 19.44
C ALA A 369 6.64 21.73 18.02
N TYR A 370 5.43 21.86 17.51
CA TYR A 370 5.18 22.29 16.13
C TYR A 370 3.87 23.07 15.99
N ALA A 371 3.78 23.87 14.94
CA ALA A 371 2.55 24.60 14.60
C ALA A 371 2.46 24.88 13.10
N GLY A 372 1.24 25.05 12.60
CA GLY A 372 1.01 25.39 11.19
C GLY A 372 -0.45 25.46 10.79
N LYS A 373 -0.68 25.38 9.48
CA LYS A 373 -2.00 25.44 8.85
C LYS A 373 -2.13 24.28 7.85
N ASP A 374 -3.24 24.24 7.13
CA ASP A 374 -3.51 23.39 5.96
C ASP A 374 -3.62 21.87 6.25
N VAL A 375 -3.34 21.42 7.48
CA VAL A 375 -3.72 20.08 7.95
C VAL A 375 -5.24 19.99 8.05
N VAL A 376 -5.87 21.05 8.57
CA VAL A 376 -7.32 21.17 8.70
C VAL A 376 -7.76 22.43 7.97
N THR A 377 -8.69 22.27 7.01
CA THR A 377 -9.30 23.36 6.27
C THR A 377 -10.72 23.59 6.76
N ASN A 378 -11.05 24.81 7.14
CA ASN A 378 -12.42 25.22 7.46
C ASN A 378 -13.22 25.42 6.16
N LEU A 379 -14.32 24.69 5.99
CA LEU A 379 -15.19 24.70 4.80
C LEU A 379 -16.49 25.50 5.03
N GLY A 380 -16.59 26.25 6.12
CA GLY A 380 -17.79 26.95 6.53
C GLY A 380 -18.76 26.09 7.33
N ASN A 381 -19.67 26.73 8.05
CA ASN A 381 -20.77 26.09 8.82
C ASN A 381 -20.30 24.91 9.71
N TRP A 382 -19.16 25.08 10.39
CA TRP A 382 -18.53 24.03 11.23
C TRP A 382 -18.15 22.73 10.49
N ASN A 383 -18.01 22.79 9.16
CA ASN A 383 -17.46 21.72 8.38
C ASN A 383 -15.95 21.90 8.23
N TYR A 384 -15.23 20.80 8.41
CA TYR A 384 -13.77 20.78 8.29
C TYR A 384 -13.32 19.62 7.41
N ALA A 385 -12.26 19.84 6.66
CA ALA A 385 -11.58 18.79 5.91
C ALA A 385 -10.19 18.57 6.50
N VAL A 386 -9.86 17.34 6.82
CA VAL A 386 -8.48 16.91 7.08
C VAL A 386 -7.80 16.67 5.74
N ASN A 387 -6.68 17.35 5.49
CA ASN A 387 -5.94 17.23 4.25
C ASN A 387 -5.46 15.79 4.05
N GLY A 388 -5.76 15.20 2.89
CA GLY A 388 -5.38 13.84 2.56
C GLY A 388 -3.86 13.58 2.67
N GLY A 389 -3.04 14.54 2.25
CA GLY A 389 -1.57 14.47 2.36
C GLY A 389 -1.02 14.65 3.79
N ALA A 390 -1.85 15.11 4.75
CA ALA A 390 -1.44 15.30 6.14
C ALA A 390 -1.84 14.14 7.06
N ARG A 391 -2.59 13.15 6.56
CA ARG A 391 -3.18 12.10 7.41
C ARG A 391 -2.18 11.22 8.14
N GLU A 392 -0.98 11.06 7.61
CA GLU A 392 0.09 10.22 8.20
C GLU A 392 1.13 11.05 8.97
N ASN A 393 1.20 12.36 8.74
CA ASN A 393 2.26 13.23 9.24
C ASN A 393 1.78 14.59 9.80
N TRP A 394 0.51 14.65 10.28
CA TRP A 394 0.05 15.78 11.08
C TRP A 394 0.76 15.87 12.46
N TYR A 395 1.56 14.89 12.77
CA TYR A 395 2.51 14.78 13.88
C TYR A 395 3.83 14.22 13.34
N PRO A 396 4.99 14.39 14.03
CA PRO A 396 6.24 13.77 13.62
C PRO A 396 6.11 12.24 13.58
N ASN A 397 6.30 11.64 12.42
CA ASN A 397 6.16 10.21 12.20
C ASN A 397 7.38 9.63 11.47
N VAL A 398 7.54 8.32 11.43
CA VAL A 398 8.60 7.67 10.67
C VAL A 398 8.40 7.96 9.17
N ARG A 399 9.46 8.41 8.50
CA ARG A 399 9.43 8.68 7.06
C ARG A 399 9.41 7.37 6.27
N GLY A 400 8.49 7.26 5.32
CA GLY A 400 8.42 6.13 4.38
C GLY A 400 8.13 4.76 5.00
N SER A 401 7.82 4.68 6.30
CA SER A 401 7.56 3.42 6.98
C SER A 401 6.07 3.07 6.98
N LEU A 402 5.69 2.17 6.10
CA LEU A 402 4.33 1.61 6.02
C LEU A 402 4.09 0.49 7.05
N GLY A 403 5.17 -0.05 7.64
CA GLY A 403 5.15 -1.18 8.56
C GLY A 403 5.37 -0.83 10.04
N ASN A 404 5.42 0.44 10.40
CA ASN A 404 5.64 0.86 11.78
C ASN A 404 4.33 0.88 12.57
N TYR A 405 4.25 0.08 13.63
CA TYR A 405 3.08 0.02 14.54
C TYR A 405 3.42 0.60 15.90
N ALA A 406 2.58 1.53 16.38
CA ALA A 406 2.78 2.23 17.66
C ALA A 406 1.49 2.31 18.49
N HIS A 407 1.63 2.44 19.81
CA HIS A 407 0.55 2.83 20.69
C HIS A 407 0.41 4.36 20.70
N TYR A 408 -0.81 4.86 20.65
CA TYR A 408 -1.10 6.28 20.64
C TYR A 408 -1.93 6.71 21.85
N ARG A 409 -1.52 7.81 22.47
CA ARG A 409 -2.32 8.60 23.39
C ARG A 409 -2.44 10.00 22.82
N MET A 410 -3.67 10.48 22.63
CA MET A 410 -3.93 11.77 21.98
C MET A 410 -4.86 12.62 22.83
N THR A 411 -4.52 13.91 22.97
CA THR A 411 -5.37 14.93 23.57
C THR A 411 -5.62 16.02 22.56
N PHE A 412 -6.90 16.27 22.28
CA PHE A 412 -7.31 17.33 21.37
C PHE A 412 -8.04 18.42 22.14
N ARG A 413 -7.70 19.68 21.83
CA ARG A 413 -8.41 20.87 22.30
C ARG A 413 -8.97 21.61 21.11
N THR A 414 -10.29 21.81 21.09
CA THR A 414 -11.02 22.45 20.00
C THR A 414 -12.00 23.50 20.55
N PRO A 415 -12.48 24.45 19.73
CA PRO A 415 -13.68 25.22 20.10
C PRO A 415 -14.80 24.30 20.56
N LYS A 416 -15.59 24.74 21.56
CA LYS A 416 -16.59 23.87 22.22
C LYS A 416 -17.66 23.28 21.30
N GLU A 417 -17.94 23.97 20.19
CA GLU A 417 -18.93 23.56 19.18
C GLU A 417 -18.43 22.43 18.27
N MET A 418 -17.11 22.17 18.27
CA MET A 418 -16.50 21.14 17.44
C MET A 418 -16.42 19.82 18.19
N GLU A 419 -17.04 18.79 17.64
CA GLU A 419 -16.83 17.42 18.09
C GLU A 419 -15.62 16.80 17.41
N MET A 420 -14.78 16.12 18.19
CA MET A 420 -13.63 15.35 17.72
C MET A 420 -14.01 13.88 17.66
N VAL A 421 -13.66 13.23 16.53
CA VAL A 421 -13.69 11.77 16.36
C VAL A 421 -12.29 11.34 15.95
N ALA A 422 -11.64 10.52 16.75
CA ALA A 422 -10.27 10.12 16.51
C ALA A 422 -10.09 8.60 16.62
N THR A 423 -8.97 8.13 16.10
CA THR A 423 -8.50 6.75 16.29
C THR A 423 -8.32 6.42 17.76
N GLY A 424 -8.71 5.22 18.18
CA GLY A 424 -8.63 4.79 19.59
C GLY A 424 -9.92 4.99 20.35
N THR A 425 -9.97 4.45 21.57
CA THR A 425 -11.11 4.59 22.48
C THR A 425 -11.07 5.96 23.14
N ARG A 426 -12.20 6.67 23.14
CA ARG A 426 -12.35 7.96 23.82
C ARG A 426 -12.41 7.77 25.34
N LEU A 427 -11.38 8.23 26.04
CA LEU A 427 -11.29 8.13 27.51
C LEU A 427 -12.00 9.28 28.23
N ARG A 428 -12.00 10.47 27.60
CA ARG A 428 -12.54 11.70 28.17
C ARG A 428 -13.14 12.59 27.10
N ASP A 429 -14.20 13.30 27.43
CA ASP A 429 -14.78 14.39 26.67
C ASP A 429 -15.34 15.40 27.66
N GLY A 430 -14.90 16.66 27.62
CA GLY A 430 -15.30 17.68 28.56
C GLY A 430 -14.83 19.08 28.16
N GLU A 431 -15.07 20.07 28.99
CA GLU A 431 -14.65 21.47 28.76
C GLU A 431 -13.55 21.88 29.74
N GLU A 432 -12.52 22.55 29.23
CA GLU A 432 -11.48 23.22 30.00
C GLU A 432 -11.15 24.57 29.34
N ASN A 433 -11.09 25.65 30.13
CA ASN A 433 -10.71 26.98 29.64
C ASN A 433 -11.47 27.43 28.37
N LYS A 434 -12.76 27.14 28.28
CA LYS A 434 -13.66 27.42 27.12
C LYS A 434 -13.33 26.62 25.84
N LEU A 435 -12.51 25.60 25.94
CA LEU A 435 -12.24 24.65 24.88
C LEU A 435 -12.87 23.29 25.24
N ARG A 436 -13.33 22.56 24.22
CA ARG A 436 -13.67 21.14 24.36
C ARG A 436 -12.36 20.36 24.36
N VAL A 437 -12.20 19.46 25.33
CA VAL A 437 -11.02 18.60 25.49
C VAL A 437 -11.45 17.16 25.35
N SER A 438 -10.87 16.43 24.43
CA SER A 438 -11.09 15.00 24.28
C SER A 438 -9.78 14.23 24.33
N GLU A 439 -9.79 13.11 25.07
CA GLU A 439 -8.64 12.22 25.19
C GLU A 439 -8.95 10.85 24.60
N TRP A 440 -7.99 10.33 23.82
CA TRP A 440 -8.11 9.11 23.06
C TRP A 440 -6.90 8.20 23.27
N GLN A 441 -7.10 6.89 23.29
CA GLN A 441 -6.02 5.92 23.47
C GLN A 441 -6.28 4.66 22.68
N THR A 442 -5.24 4.11 22.03
CA THR A 442 -5.33 2.84 21.30
C THR A 442 -5.15 1.66 22.25
N SER A 443 -5.96 0.62 22.10
CA SER A 443 -5.86 -0.63 22.86
C SER A 443 -4.77 -1.56 22.36
N ALA A 444 -4.42 -1.44 21.08
CA ALA A 444 -3.37 -2.20 20.40
C ALA A 444 -2.45 -1.25 19.62
N PRO A 445 -1.24 -1.67 19.25
CA PRO A 445 -0.40 -0.90 18.32
C PRO A 445 -1.08 -0.84 16.94
N ILE A 446 -1.05 0.33 16.32
CA ILE A 446 -1.67 0.60 15.03
C ILE A 446 -0.67 1.33 14.10
N PRO A 447 -0.84 1.26 12.78
CA PRO A 447 0.13 1.85 11.85
C PRO A 447 0.06 3.36 11.79
N VAL A 448 -1.11 3.96 12.04
CA VAL A 448 -1.34 5.41 11.89
C VAL A 448 -2.48 5.88 12.77
N ALA A 449 -2.37 7.09 13.32
CA ALA A 449 -3.44 7.76 14.05
C ALA A 449 -4.06 8.87 13.20
N GLY A 450 -5.39 8.92 13.19
CA GLY A 450 -6.16 9.93 12.48
C GLY A 450 -7.26 10.56 13.32
N PHE A 451 -7.89 11.59 12.78
CA PHE A 451 -9.03 12.26 13.40
C PHE A 451 -9.91 12.94 12.34
N ASN A 452 -11.17 13.13 12.67
CA ASN A 452 -12.09 14.02 11.98
C ASN A 452 -12.78 14.95 12.98
N LEU A 453 -13.26 16.08 12.54
CA LEU A 453 -13.87 17.06 13.41
C LEU A 453 -14.99 17.84 12.68
N GLY A 454 -16.00 18.25 13.43
CA GLY A 454 -17.15 18.97 12.87
C GLY A 454 -18.27 19.16 13.87
N HIS A 455 -19.43 19.57 13.39
CA HIS A 455 -20.68 19.60 14.14
C HIS A 455 -21.58 18.48 13.63
N PHE A 456 -21.52 17.33 14.29
CA PHE A 456 -22.07 16.08 13.77
C PHE A 456 -23.45 15.76 14.31
N LYS A 457 -24.30 15.22 13.42
CA LYS A 457 -25.40 14.33 13.75
C LYS A 457 -24.88 12.88 13.67
N THR A 458 -25.32 12.04 14.58
CA THR A 458 -24.86 10.67 14.69
C THR A 458 -25.98 9.65 14.61
N ASP A 459 -25.65 8.45 14.13
CA ASP A 459 -26.47 7.26 14.25
C ASP A 459 -25.58 6.10 14.76
N THR A 460 -26.13 5.24 15.59
CA THR A 460 -25.33 4.21 16.29
C THR A 460 -26.01 2.86 16.24
N SER A 461 -25.24 1.81 16.02
CA SER A 461 -25.67 0.42 16.12
C SER A 461 -24.76 -0.37 17.06
N GLU A 462 -25.36 -1.34 17.75
CA GLU A 462 -24.69 -2.27 18.65
C GLU A 462 -25.02 -3.73 18.28
N ARG A 463 -25.33 -3.98 16.98
CA ARG A 463 -25.70 -5.32 16.50
C ARG A 463 -24.53 -6.30 16.55
N ASN A 464 -23.30 -5.81 16.41
CA ASN A 464 -22.10 -6.61 16.48
C ASN A 464 -21.63 -6.73 17.93
N PRO A 465 -21.64 -7.92 18.55
CA PRO A 465 -21.21 -8.09 19.93
C PRO A 465 -19.76 -7.61 20.12
N GLY A 466 -19.56 -6.65 21.01
CA GLY A 466 -18.24 -6.13 21.37
C GLY A 466 -17.66 -5.09 20.38
N LEU A 467 -18.41 -4.71 19.34
CA LEU A 467 -18.02 -3.65 18.42
C LEU A 467 -19.19 -2.73 18.09
N GLN A 468 -19.11 -1.47 18.47
CA GLN A 468 -20.13 -0.45 18.16
C GLN A 468 -19.81 0.23 16.82
N VAL A 469 -20.76 0.24 15.89
CA VAL A 469 -20.66 1.02 14.65
C VAL A 469 -21.41 2.33 14.80
N ARG A 470 -20.74 3.46 14.53
CA ARG A 470 -21.33 4.78 14.62
C ARG A 470 -21.01 5.64 13.39
N SER A 471 -22.05 6.22 12.79
CA SER A 471 -21.90 7.14 11.67
C SER A 471 -21.99 8.59 12.15
N TYR A 472 -21.21 9.47 11.49
CA TYR A 472 -21.10 10.89 11.76
C TYR A 472 -21.24 11.68 10.46
N ALA A 473 -22.19 12.58 10.37
CA ALA A 473 -22.33 13.53 9.26
C ALA A 473 -22.58 14.93 9.78
N ASN A 474 -22.01 15.93 9.14
CA ASN A 474 -22.20 17.33 9.53
C ASN A 474 -23.69 17.74 9.45
N THR A 475 -24.16 18.45 10.45
CA THR A 475 -25.58 18.92 10.51
C THR A 475 -25.91 19.92 9.43
N ASP A 476 -24.92 20.73 9.05
CA ASP A 476 -25.01 21.77 8.06
C ASP A 476 -24.09 21.46 6.88
N ALA A 477 -24.52 21.84 5.67
CA ALA A 477 -23.71 21.66 4.49
C ALA A 477 -22.53 22.67 4.45
N PRO A 478 -21.36 22.29 3.94
CA PRO A 478 -20.25 23.22 3.72
C PRO A 478 -20.62 24.26 2.64
N ASP A 479 -19.91 25.40 2.66
CA ASP A 479 -20.22 26.55 1.79
C ASP A 479 -20.24 26.20 0.30
N PHE A 480 -19.32 25.34 -0.16
CA PHE A 480 -19.27 24.95 -1.57
C PHE A 480 -20.50 24.11 -2.00
N VAL A 481 -21.06 23.30 -1.11
CA VAL A 481 -22.29 22.52 -1.36
C VAL A 481 -23.50 23.46 -1.42
N ASN A 482 -23.57 24.46 -0.53
CA ASN A 482 -24.63 25.46 -0.56
C ASN A 482 -24.58 26.28 -1.85
N GLY A 483 -23.41 26.59 -2.39
CA GLY A 483 -23.24 27.21 -3.71
C GLY A 483 -23.82 26.37 -4.85
N ILE A 484 -23.55 25.08 -4.88
CA ILE A 484 -24.07 24.14 -5.89
C ILE A 484 -25.62 24.04 -5.75
N SER A 485 -26.13 23.83 -4.53
CA SER A 485 -27.54 23.61 -4.29
C SER A 485 -28.39 24.86 -4.61
N GLY A 486 -27.87 26.04 -4.29
CA GLY A 486 -28.57 27.31 -4.62
C GLY A 486 -28.73 27.53 -6.12
N HIS A 487 -27.76 27.15 -6.93
CA HIS A 487 -27.80 27.32 -8.38
C HIS A 487 -28.58 26.22 -9.14
N ILE A 488 -28.55 24.97 -8.63
CA ILE A 488 -29.09 23.81 -9.34
C ILE A 488 -30.45 23.36 -8.77
N LEU A 489 -30.65 23.40 -7.46
CA LEU A 489 -31.75 22.74 -6.78
C LEU A 489 -32.76 23.71 -6.12
N GLY A 490 -32.45 25.00 -6.03
CA GLY A 490 -33.30 26.00 -5.39
C GLY A 490 -33.59 25.79 -3.89
N GLY A 491 -32.75 25.00 -3.18
CA GLY A 491 -32.92 24.68 -1.77
C GLY A 491 -31.62 24.18 -1.10
N THR A 492 -31.68 23.91 0.21
CA THR A 492 -30.54 23.36 0.99
C THR A 492 -30.46 21.84 0.88
N MET A 493 -29.27 21.30 0.59
CA MET A 493 -29.01 19.85 0.58
C MET A 493 -28.86 19.31 1.99
N SER A 494 -29.51 18.18 2.31
CA SER A 494 -29.26 17.42 3.53
C SER A 494 -28.02 16.60 3.39
N THR A 495 -27.08 16.72 4.33
CA THR A 495 -25.86 15.90 4.43
C THR A 495 -26.02 14.76 5.43
N THR A 496 -27.17 14.62 6.09
CA THR A 496 -27.44 13.62 7.12
C THR A 496 -28.44 12.54 6.73
N GLY A 497 -28.98 12.60 5.50
CA GLY A 497 -30.07 11.73 5.05
C GLY A 497 -29.71 10.23 5.05
N MET A 498 -28.46 9.92 4.77
CA MET A 498 -27.96 8.53 4.62
C MET A 498 -27.25 7.99 5.87
N LEU A 499 -27.29 8.66 7.03
CA LEU A 499 -26.61 8.22 8.26
C LEU A 499 -26.97 6.79 8.66
N LYS A 500 -28.27 6.47 8.73
CA LYS A 500 -28.75 5.13 9.10
C LYS A 500 -28.31 4.05 8.11
N GLN A 501 -28.25 4.40 6.82
CA GLN A 501 -27.77 3.49 5.80
C GLN A 501 -26.29 3.22 6.00
N ALA A 502 -25.46 4.24 6.20
CA ALA A 502 -24.04 4.08 6.49
C ALA A 502 -23.81 3.17 7.68
N THR A 503 -24.52 3.40 8.81
CA THR A 503 -24.46 2.55 10.01
C THR A 503 -24.81 1.10 9.69
N SER A 504 -25.91 0.88 8.94
CA SER A 504 -26.40 -0.46 8.60
C SER A 504 -25.45 -1.20 7.65
N GLU A 505 -24.91 -0.52 6.65
CA GLU A 505 -23.91 -1.09 5.73
C GLU A 505 -22.62 -1.45 6.48
N GLY A 506 -22.16 -0.56 7.37
CA GLY A 506 -21.00 -0.82 8.22
C GLY A 506 -21.18 -2.04 9.13
N ASP A 507 -22.35 -2.17 9.78
CA ASP A 507 -22.69 -3.34 10.60
C ASP A 507 -22.64 -4.64 9.81
N VAL A 508 -23.29 -4.67 8.66
CA VAL A 508 -23.35 -5.87 7.80
C VAL A 508 -21.95 -6.23 7.29
N ALA A 509 -21.17 -5.23 6.84
CA ALA A 509 -19.80 -5.46 6.40
C ALA A 509 -18.94 -6.06 7.54
N VAL A 510 -19.04 -5.52 8.76
CA VAL A 510 -18.32 -6.06 9.93
C VAL A 510 -18.71 -7.52 10.20
N GLN A 511 -20.01 -7.87 10.09
CA GLN A 511 -20.47 -9.26 10.29
C GLN A 511 -19.87 -10.21 9.27
N ILE A 512 -19.95 -9.87 7.99
CA ILE A 512 -19.41 -10.68 6.89
C ILE A 512 -17.89 -10.86 7.09
N TYR A 513 -17.17 -9.78 7.31
CA TYR A 513 -15.71 -9.84 7.40
C TYR A 513 -15.21 -10.51 8.69
N THR A 514 -15.96 -10.42 9.77
CA THR A 514 -15.67 -11.19 10.98
C THR A 514 -15.81 -12.70 10.73
N ASP A 515 -16.79 -13.13 9.94
CA ASP A 515 -16.94 -14.52 9.55
C ASP A 515 -15.82 -15.01 8.64
N TYR A 516 -15.42 -14.19 7.65
CA TYR A 516 -14.37 -14.57 6.71
C TYR A 516 -12.95 -14.47 7.32
N PHE A 517 -12.66 -13.43 8.10
CA PHE A 517 -11.29 -13.03 8.49
C PHE A 517 -11.04 -13.07 10.00
N GLY A 518 -12.07 -13.28 10.80
CA GLY A 518 -12.00 -13.24 12.26
C GLY A 518 -12.27 -11.86 12.84
N PRO A 519 -12.40 -11.75 14.18
CA PRO A 519 -12.79 -10.52 14.85
C PRO A 519 -11.67 -9.46 14.85
N LEU A 520 -12.07 -8.18 14.91
CA LEU A 520 -11.19 -7.05 15.18
C LEU A 520 -10.87 -6.95 16.69
N ASP A 521 -9.74 -6.32 17.03
CA ASP A 521 -9.34 -6.02 18.41
C ASP A 521 -9.91 -4.67 18.91
N PHE A 522 -10.76 -4.05 18.12
CA PHE A 522 -11.36 -2.75 18.40
C PHE A 522 -12.76 -2.91 18.99
N ASP A 523 -13.18 -1.94 19.81
CA ASP A 523 -14.50 -1.90 20.44
C ASP A 523 -15.51 -1.01 19.70
N HIS A 524 -15.06 -0.25 18.69
CA HIS A 524 -15.91 0.61 17.89
C HIS A 524 -15.34 0.87 16.49
N LEU A 525 -16.20 1.32 15.58
CA LEU A 525 -15.89 1.80 14.24
C LEU A 525 -16.68 3.08 13.97
N ALA A 526 -15.97 4.16 13.67
CA ALA A 526 -16.56 5.43 13.29
C ALA A 526 -16.58 5.56 11.77
N LEU A 527 -17.75 5.81 11.19
CA LEU A 527 -17.94 6.13 9.77
C LEU A 527 -18.20 7.64 9.66
N THR A 528 -17.22 8.41 9.21
CA THR A 528 -17.26 9.86 9.21
C THR A 528 -17.37 10.42 7.80
N GLN A 529 -18.00 11.60 7.66
CA GLN A 529 -18.08 12.31 6.39
C GLN A 529 -16.78 13.06 6.09
N GLN A 530 -16.28 12.97 4.85
CA GLN A 530 -15.21 13.82 4.34
C GLN A 530 -15.71 14.71 3.18
N SER A 531 -14.99 15.79 2.89
CA SER A 531 -15.36 16.74 1.85
C SER A 531 -15.18 16.27 0.41
N ALA A 532 -14.33 15.28 0.18
CA ALA A 532 -14.13 14.68 -1.15
C ALA A 532 -15.39 13.90 -1.58
N CYS A 533 -15.64 13.88 -2.91
CA CYS A 533 -16.80 13.22 -3.48
C CYS A 533 -16.47 11.89 -4.16
N ASN A 534 -15.24 11.68 -4.57
CA ASN A 534 -14.83 10.63 -5.50
C ASN A 534 -13.99 9.49 -4.89
N TYR A 535 -13.72 9.51 -3.58
CA TYR A 535 -13.02 8.43 -2.89
C TYR A 535 -13.37 8.39 -1.40
N GLY A 536 -13.28 7.20 -0.80
CA GLY A 536 -13.26 6.98 0.64
C GLY A 536 -11.83 6.94 1.18
N GLN A 537 -11.68 6.80 2.49
CA GLN A 537 -10.40 6.58 3.16
C GLN A 537 -10.63 5.88 4.48
N SER A 538 -9.74 4.99 4.88
CA SER A 538 -9.86 4.26 6.13
C SER A 538 -8.59 4.37 6.98
N TRP A 539 -8.79 4.68 8.28
CA TRP A 539 -7.78 4.57 9.34
C TRP A 539 -8.27 3.61 10.42
N PRO A 540 -7.42 3.12 11.31
CA PRO A 540 -7.88 2.25 12.39
C PRO A 540 -9.04 2.86 13.16
N MET A 541 -10.17 2.17 13.23
CA MET A 541 -11.43 2.59 13.88
C MET A 541 -12.08 3.85 13.28
N LEU A 542 -11.58 4.39 12.17
CA LEU A 542 -12.01 5.67 11.60
C LEU A 542 -12.07 5.61 10.07
N VAL A 543 -13.27 5.55 9.52
CA VAL A 543 -13.55 5.57 8.09
C VAL A 543 -14.02 6.95 7.68
N TYR A 544 -13.54 7.44 6.53
CA TYR A 544 -13.99 8.67 5.89
C TYR A 544 -14.79 8.32 4.64
N LEU A 545 -16.10 8.50 4.69
CA LEU A 545 -16.98 8.32 3.53
C LEU A 545 -17.09 9.63 2.72
N PRO A 546 -17.17 9.56 1.39
CA PRO A 546 -17.34 10.73 0.54
C PRO A 546 -18.59 11.54 0.93
N ILE A 547 -18.53 12.87 0.91
CA ILE A 547 -19.72 13.71 1.19
C ILE A 547 -20.90 13.35 0.28
N CYS A 548 -20.62 13.03 -0.99
CA CYS A 548 -21.64 12.64 -1.96
C CYS A 548 -22.35 11.31 -1.62
N TYR A 549 -21.74 10.45 -0.80
CA TYR A 549 -22.40 9.26 -0.29
C TYR A 549 -23.66 9.62 0.52
N PHE A 550 -23.59 10.69 1.32
CA PHE A 550 -24.66 11.13 2.21
C PHE A 550 -25.82 11.85 1.49
N TRP A 551 -25.69 12.12 0.18
CA TRP A 551 -26.75 12.72 -0.62
C TRP A 551 -27.73 11.65 -1.12
N ASP A 552 -29.00 12.04 -1.30
CA ASP A 552 -29.98 11.12 -1.87
C ASP A 552 -29.70 10.82 -3.37
N SER A 553 -30.29 9.75 -3.87
CA SER A 553 -30.05 9.27 -5.24
C SER A 553 -30.49 10.26 -6.31
N THR A 554 -31.53 11.06 -6.04
CA THR A 554 -32.01 12.07 -6.97
C THR A 554 -30.99 13.16 -7.18
N ILE A 555 -30.41 13.67 -6.08
CA ILE A 555 -29.34 14.67 -6.13
C ILE A 555 -28.10 14.11 -6.84
N LYS A 556 -27.68 12.90 -6.48
CA LYS A 556 -26.54 12.23 -7.14
C LYS A 556 -26.71 12.14 -8.64
N HIS A 557 -27.91 11.81 -9.09
CA HIS A 557 -28.25 11.74 -10.52
C HIS A 557 -28.25 13.13 -11.18
N GLN A 558 -28.86 14.13 -10.55
CA GLN A 558 -28.98 15.49 -11.12
C GLN A 558 -27.61 16.17 -11.32
N ILE A 559 -26.63 15.89 -10.48
CA ILE A 559 -25.29 16.47 -10.58
C ILE A 559 -24.27 15.55 -11.29
N GLY A 560 -24.76 14.46 -11.92
CA GLY A 560 -23.92 13.55 -12.71
C GLY A 560 -22.95 12.66 -11.89
N VAL A 561 -23.10 12.59 -10.56
CA VAL A 561 -22.21 11.76 -9.72
C VAL A 561 -22.40 10.27 -9.99
N LEU A 562 -23.59 9.85 -10.46
CA LEU A 562 -23.89 8.46 -10.81
C LEU A 562 -23.51 8.10 -12.26
N ASP A 563 -23.05 9.07 -13.07
CA ASP A 563 -22.73 8.84 -14.48
C ASP A 563 -21.37 8.12 -14.66
N GLY A 564 -20.58 8.01 -13.57
CA GLY A 564 -19.32 7.28 -13.53
C GLY A 564 -19.49 5.78 -13.30
N ASP A 565 -18.97 5.27 -12.18
CA ASP A 565 -19.12 3.88 -11.77
C ASP A 565 -20.30 3.71 -10.79
N PRO A 566 -21.48 3.25 -11.24
CA PRO A 566 -22.61 3.04 -10.34
C PRO A 566 -22.37 1.94 -9.30
N THR A 567 -21.39 1.06 -9.51
CA THR A 567 -21.04 -0.01 -8.58
C THR A 567 -20.30 0.54 -7.37
N TYR A 568 -19.45 1.56 -7.56
CA TYR A 568 -18.71 2.23 -6.49
C TYR A 568 -19.61 2.64 -5.31
N TRP A 569 -20.73 3.29 -5.58
CA TRP A 569 -21.66 3.77 -4.54
C TRP A 569 -22.35 2.66 -3.73
N LYS A 570 -22.35 1.43 -4.27
CA LYS A 570 -22.92 0.26 -3.60
C LYS A 570 -21.92 -0.43 -2.68
N VAL A 571 -20.64 -0.21 -2.88
CA VAL A 571 -19.57 -0.96 -2.20
C VAL A 571 -18.60 -0.08 -1.41
N VAL A 572 -18.62 1.26 -1.58
CA VAL A 572 -17.64 2.15 -0.93
C VAL A 572 -17.59 1.97 0.59
N THR A 573 -18.75 1.87 1.26
CA THR A 573 -18.77 1.64 2.72
C THR A 573 -18.13 0.29 3.05
N ALA A 574 -18.47 -0.76 2.31
CA ALA A 574 -17.95 -2.11 2.51
C ALA A 574 -16.43 -2.18 2.26
N HIS A 575 -15.94 -1.55 1.19
CA HIS A 575 -14.52 -1.41 0.88
C HIS A 575 -13.75 -0.73 2.02
N GLU A 576 -14.22 0.44 2.47
CA GLU A 576 -13.55 1.19 3.54
C GLU A 576 -13.59 0.45 4.89
N VAL A 577 -14.67 -0.28 5.18
CA VAL A 577 -14.74 -1.13 6.37
C VAL A 577 -13.76 -2.30 6.27
N ALA A 578 -13.55 -2.88 5.09
CA ALA A 578 -12.61 -3.98 4.89
C ALA A 578 -11.17 -3.60 5.24
N HIS A 579 -10.81 -2.34 5.02
CA HIS A 579 -9.51 -1.82 5.44
C HIS A 579 -9.26 -1.93 6.95
N GLN A 580 -10.26 -2.13 7.80
CA GLN A 580 -10.01 -2.40 9.22
C GLN A 580 -9.23 -3.71 9.43
N TRP A 581 -9.35 -4.66 8.50
CA TRP A 581 -8.49 -5.84 8.40
C TRP A 581 -7.26 -5.56 7.54
N TRP A 582 -7.45 -5.04 6.33
CA TRP A 582 -6.45 -4.93 5.26
C TRP A 582 -5.79 -3.55 5.22
N GLY A 583 -4.56 -3.47 5.66
CA GLY A 583 -3.81 -2.22 5.86
C GLY A 583 -3.77 -1.76 7.31
N GLN A 584 -4.78 -2.10 8.15
CA GLN A 584 -4.81 -1.68 9.56
C GLN A 584 -4.46 -2.82 10.52
N THR A 585 -5.29 -3.87 10.64
CA THR A 585 -4.98 -5.03 11.49
C THR A 585 -3.82 -5.85 10.92
N VAL A 586 -3.85 -6.12 9.63
CA VAL A 586 -2.72 -6.69 8.89
C VAL A 586 -2.20 -5.60 7.95
N GLY A 587 -1.06 -5.03 8.27
CA GLY A 587 -0.38 -4.05 7.43
C GLY A 587 0.39 -4.71 6.29
N PHE A 588 1.02 -3.89 5.47
CA PHE A 588 1.91 -4.33 4.40
C PHE A 588 3.31 -3.78 4.63
N ASN A 589 4.32 -4.58 4.29
CA ASN A 589 5.71 -4.28 4.64
C ASN A 589 6.30 -3.19 3.72
N SER A 590 5.93 -3.20 2.45
CA SER A 590 6.43 -2.24 1.45
C SER A 590 5.37 -1.93 0.38
N TYR A 591 5.68 -1.00 -0.51
CA TYR A 591 4.83 -0.73 -1.67
C TYR A 591 4.58 -1.99 -2.53
N ARG A 592 5.45 -2.99 -2.48
CA ARG A 592 5.30 -4.27 -3.17
C ARG A 592 4.19 -5.13 -2.61
N ASP A 593 3.84 -4.88 -1.36
CA ASP A 593 2.84 -5.65 -0.61
C ASP A 593 1.51 -4.90 -0.49
N GLN A 594 1.47 -3.62 -0.91
CA GLN A 594 0.30 -2.74 -0.81
C GLN A 594 -0.94 -3.26 -1.55
N TRP A 595 -0.76 -4.11 -2.57
CA TRP A 595 -1.87 -4.77 -3.26
C TRP A 595 -2.72 -5.63 -2.32
N MET A 596 -2.15 -6.12 -1.20
CA MET A 596 -2.87 -6.83 -0.14
C MET A 596 -3.78 -5.91 0.69
N SER A 597 -3.61 -4.59 0.64
CA SER A 597 -4.57 -3.66 1.22
C SER A 597 -5.72 -3.42 0.25
N GLU A 598 -5.46 -2.83 -0.90
CA GLU A 598 -6.48 -2.38 -1.83
C GLU A 598 -7.22 -3.53 -2.55
N GLY A 599 -6.46 -4.51 -3.05
CA GLY A 599 -7.06 -5.67 -3.70
C GLY A 599 -7.87 -6.53 -2.73
N PHE A 600 -7.44 -6.67 -1.47
CA PHE A 600 -8.20 -7.41 -0.46
C PHE A 600 -9.45 -6.66 -0.03
N ALA A 601 -9.42 -5.33 0.01
CA ALA A 601 -10.60 -4.52 0.29
C ALA A 601 -11.64 -4.61 -0.84
N ASP A 602 -11.23 -4.56 -2.10
CA ASP A 602 -12.13 -4.75 -3.26
C ASP A 602 -12.72 -6.18 -3.30
N PHE A 603 -11.89 -7.20 -3.02
CA PHE A 603 -12.40 -8.56 -2.87
C PHE A 603 -13.46 -8.64 -1.75
N SER A 604 -13.18 -8.04 -0.59
CA SER A 604 -14.12 -8.02 0.53
C SER A 604 -15.42 -7.30 0.18
N ALA A 605 -15.34 -6.21 -0.60
CA ALA A 605 -16.52 -5.51 -1.12
C ALA A 605 -17.37 -6.40 -2.03
N SER A 606 -16.77 -7.33 -2.79
CA SER A 606 -17.50 -8.32 -3.58
C SER A 606 -18.28 -9.33 -2.71
N LEU A 607 -17.71 -9.74 -1.56
CA LEU A 607 -18.41 -10.58 -0.58
C LEU A 607 -19.66 -9.89 -0.03
N PHE A 608 -19.55 -8.57 0.23
CA PHE A 608 -20.70 -7.77 0.67
C PHE A 608 -21.83 -7.80 -0.39
N LEU A 609 -21.49 -7.67 -1.67
CA LEU A 609 -22.49 -7.80 -2.75
C LEU A 609 -23.11 -9.22 -2.81
N MET A 610 -22.30 -10.24 -2.63
CA MET A 610 -22.74 -11.63 -2.65
C MET A 610 -23.72 -11.92 -1.51
N GLU A 611 -23.41 -11.50 -0.30
CA GLU A 611 -24.19 -11.81 0.91
C GLU A 611 -25.44 -10.93 1.08
N THR A 612 -25.46 -9.71 0.51
CA THR A 612 -26.58 -8.78 0.70
C THR A 612 -27.62 -8.79 -0.42
N ASN A 613 -27.29 -9.37 -1.58
CA ASN A 613 -28.22 -9.43 -2.71
C ASN A 613 -28.90 -10.79 -2.81
N LYS A 614 -30.16 -10.79 -3.31
CA LYS A 614 -30.93 -12.02 -3.48
C LYS A 614 -30.49 -12.86 -4.67
N ASP A 615 -29.83 -12.26 -5.63
CA ASP A 615 -29.33 -12.93 -6.82
C ASP A 615 -27.85 -12.57 -7.06
N MET A 616 -27.18 -13.39 -7.84
CA MET A 616 -25.75 -13.28 -8.12
C MET A 616 -25.42 -12.24 -9.21
N LYS A 617 -26.40 -11.52 -9.75
CA LYS A 617 -26.14 -10.57 -10.83
C LYS A 617 -25.24 -9.41 -10.40
N PRO A 618 -25.48 -8.71 -9.26
CA PRO A 618 -24.58 -7.63 -8.81
C PRO A 618 -23.15 -8.10 -8.57
N TYR A 619 -22.99 -9.31 -8.04
CA TYR A 619 -21.67 -9.93 -7.83
C TYR A 619 -20.95 -10.22 -9.17
N ARG A 620 -21.66 -10.80 -10.15
CA ARG A 620 -21.07 -11.03 -11.48
C ARG A 620 -20.81 -9.75 -12.24
N ASP A 621 -21.68 -8.75 -12.15
CA ASP A 621 -21.48 -7.44 -12.76
C ASP A 621 -20.21 -6.76 -12.20
N PHE A 622 -19.96 -6.88 -10.89
CA PHE A 622 -18.73 -6.41 -10.25
C PHE A 622 -17.48 -7.05 -10.87
N TRP A 623 -17.43 -8.40 -10.96
CA TRP A 623 -16.27 -9.09 -11.52
C TRP A 623 -16.10 -8.87 -13.02
N ALA A 624 -17.20 -8.69 -13.76
CA ALA A 624 -17.16 -8.30 -15.17
C ALA A 624 -16.52 -6.90 -15.33
N GLU A 625 -16.87 -5.96 -14.46
CA GLU A 625 -16.31 -4.61 -14.47
C GLU A 625 -14.81 -4.61 -14.06
N GLU A 626 -14.43 -5.33 -13.01
CA GLU A 626 -13.03 -5.46 -12.60
C GLU A 626 -12.16 -6.04 -13.73
N ARG A 627 -12.68 -7.06 -14.43
CA ARG A 627 -12.02 -7.59 -15.62
C ARG A 627 -11.92 -6.56 -16.75
N ARG A 628 -13.00 -5.81 -17.01
CA ARG A 628 -13.02 -4.76 -18.03
C ARG A 628 -11.96 -3.69 -17.74
N ARG A 629 -11.83 -3.24 -16.50
CA ARG A 629 -10.81 -2.26 -16.06
C ARG A 629 -9.38 -2.74 -16.36
N LEU A 630 -9.09 -4.01 -16.12
CA LEU A 630 -7.79 -4.63 -16.39
C LEU A 630 -7.45 -4.74 -17.88
N LEU A 631 -8.44 -5.04 -18.73
CA LEU A 631 -8.24 -5.40 -20.13
C LEU A 631 -8.49 -4.25 -21.11
N THR A 632 -9.12 -3.16 -20.69
CA THR A 632 -9.37 -1.99 -21.54
C THR A 632 -8.12 -1.13 -21.65
N LYS A 633 -7.72 -0.78 -22.86
CA LYS A 633 -6.60 0.11 -23.10
C LYS A 633 -6.87 1.51 -22.55
N ASN A 634 -5.93 2.03 -21.79
CA ASN A 634 -5.96 3.40 -21.30
C ASN A 634 -5.61 4.43 -22.40
N ALA A 635 -5.57 5.72 -22.04
CA ALA A 635 -5.25 6.81 -22.98
C ALA A 635 -3.87 6.66 -23.63
N ASN A 636 -2.92 5.97 -22.98
CA ASN A 636 -1.60 5.70 -23.51
C ASN A 636 -1.54 4.42 -24.41
N GLY A 637 -2.70 3.80 -24.68
CA GLY A 637 -2.84 2.63 -25.52
C GLY A 637 -2.42 1.30 -24.87
N MET A 638 -2.16 1.29 -23.55
CA MET A 638 -1.74 0.13 -22.78
C MET A 638 -2.91 -0.45 -21.97
N ARG A 639 -3.04 -1.79 -21.96
CA ARG A 639 -3.91 -2.43 -20.96
C ARG A 639 -3.20 -2.40 -19.61
N PRO A 640 -3.89 -2.06 -18.51
CA PRO A 640 -3.28 -2.05 -17.18
C PRO A 640 -2.55 -3.36 -16.85
N VAL A 641 -3.15 -4.51 -17.18
CA VAL A 641 -2.61 -5.83 -16.89
C VAL A 641 -1.25 -6.12 -17.57
N ASP A 642 -0.92 -5.42 -18.67
CA ASP A 642 0.34 -5.60 -19.41
C ASP A 642 1.49 -4.73 -18.85
N VAL A 643 1.18 -3.76 -17.98
CA VAL A 643 2.17 -2.81 -17.45
C VAL A 643 3.15 -3.51 -16.49
N GLY A 644 2.65 -4.39 -15.64
CA GLY A 644 3.48 -5.12 -14.70
C GLY A 644 2.67 -5.97 -13.73
N PRO A 645 3.35 -6.78 -12.90
CA PRO A 645 2.71 -7.54 -11.85
C PRO A 645 2.23 -6.66 -10.68
N VAL A 646 1.33 -7.18 -9.83
CA VAL A 646 0.79 -6.41 -8.68
C VAL A 646 1.86 -5.99 -7.67
N VAL A 647 2.93 -6.78 -7.53
CA VAL A 647 4.07 -6.47 -6.66
C VAL A 647 4.94 -5.30 -7.15
N MET A 648 4.61 -4.70 -8.28
CA MET A 648 5.20 -3.41 -8.69
C MET A 648 4.62 -2.22 -7.91
N GLY A 649 3.43 -2.39 -7.29
CA GLY A 649 2.81 -1.36 -6.49
C GLY A 649 2.70 -0.01 -7.22
N SER A 650 3.04 1.08 -6.55
CA SER A 650 2.98 2.43 -7.11
C SER A 650 3.84 2.64 -8.38
N ARG A 651 4.88 1.84 -8.58
CA ARG A 651 5.76 1.91 -9.77
C ARG A 651 5.06 1.58 -11.09
N VAL A 652 3.86 0.98 -11.07
CA VAL A 652 3.08 0.76 -12.30
C VAL A 652 2.57 2.07 -12.92
N SER A 653 2.41 3.11 -12.10
CA SER A 653 2.10 4.47 -12.59
C SER A 653 3.38 5.20 -12.96
N SER A 654 3.48 5.61 -14.22
CA SER A 654 4.64 6.32 -14.75
C SER A 654 4.21 7.27 -15.87
N SER A 655 5.09 8.15 -16.29
CA SER A 655 4.86 9.02 -17.48
C SER A 655 4.50 8.22 -18.74
N ARG A 656 4.97 6.99 -18.84
CA ARG A 656 4.71 6.08 -19.94
C ARG A 656 3.37 5.36 -19.83
N SER A 657 3.07 4.80 -18.68
CA SER A 657 1.88 3.97 -18.47
C SER A 657 0.63 4.78 -18.14
N GLY A 658 0.81 5.98 -17.58
CA GLY A 658 -0.25 6.88 -17.12
C GLY A 658 -0.45 6.82 -15.60
N SER A 659 -0.86 7.94 -15.02
CA SER A 659 -1.04 8.09 -13.56
C SER A 659 -2.16 7.22 -12.98
N GLY A 660 -3.18 6.85 -13.78
CA GLY A 660 -4.33 6.05 -13.33
C GLY A 660 -4.11 4.54 -13.37
N VAL A 661 -2.93 4.06 -13.76
CA VAL A 661 -2.68 2.61 -13.88
C VAL A 661 -2.67 1.93 -12.53
N TYR A 662 -2.21 2.57 -11.47
CA TYR A 662 -2.26 2.02 -10.12
C TYR A 662 -3.68 1.57 -9.75
N GLN A 663 -4.66 2.47 -9.87
CA GLN A 663 -6.06 2.17 -9.57
C GLN A 663 -6.67 1.14 -10.51
N SER A 664 -6.25 1.12 -11.77
CA SER A 664 -6.80 0.21 -12.79
C SER A 664 -6.13 -1.17 -12.80
N LEU A 665 -5.04 -1.37 -12.07
CA LEU A 665 -4.31 -2.65 -11.99
C LEU A 665 -4.30 -3.23 -10.57
N ILE A 666 -3.86 -2.46 -9.58
CA ILE A 666 -3.58 -2.99 -8.23
C ILE A 666 -4.87 -3.41 -7.55
N TYR A 667 -5.91 -2.59 -7.62
CA TYR A 667 -7.24 -2.89 -7.06
C TYR A 667 -7.86 -4.12 -7.72
N PRO A 668 -8.19 -4.11 -9.03
CA PRO A 668 -8.91 -5.20 -9.64
C PRO A 668 -8.10 -6.49 -9.74
N LYS A 669 -6.79 -6.42 -10.06
CA LYS A 669 -5.98 -7.65 -10.14
C LYS A 669 -5.72 -8.24 -8.77
N GLY A 670 -5.48 -7.40 -7.75
CA GLY A 670 -5.35 -7.83 -6.36
C GLY A 670 -6.62 -8.51 -5.85
N ALA A 671 -7.80 -7.95 -6.16
CA ALA A 671 -9.09 -8.55 -5.85
C ALA A 671 -9.28 -9.90 -6.57
N TYR A 672 -8.96 -9.98 -7.87
CA TYR A 672 -9.03 -11.22 -8.64
C TYR A 672 -8.13 -12.32 -8.09
N ILE A 673 -6.95 -12.00 -7.57
CA ILE A 673 -6.06 -12.99 -6.95
C ILE A 673 -6.75 -13.69 -5.77
N LEU A 674 -7.44 -12.93 -4.90
CA LEU A 674 -8.18 -13.53 -3.79
C LEU A 674 -9.42 -14.28 -4.26
N HIS A 675 -10.16 -13.72 -5.22
CA HIS A 675 -11.33 -14.37 -5.81
C HIS A 675 -10.98 -15.72 -6.44
N MET A 676 -9.88 -15.77 -7.20
CA MET A 676 -9.36 -17.03 -7.75
C MET A 676 -8.97 -18.02 -6.65
N LEU A 677 -8.31 -17.56 -5.58
CA LEU A 677 -7.94 -18.41 -4.45
C LEU A 677 -9.19 -18.93 -3.72
N GLU A 678 -10.18 -18.08 -3.46
CA GLU A 678 -11.46 -18.50 -2.87
C GLU A 678 -12.10 -19.63 -3.68
N MET A 679 -12.25 -19.42 -4.99
CA MET A 679 -12.79 -20.44 -5.91
C MET A 679 -11.94 -21.73 -5.92
N LEU A 680 -10.62 -21.60 -5.92
CA LEU A 680 -9.70 -22.76 -5.93
C LEU A 680 -9.77 -23.57 -4.63
N TYR A 681 -10.03 -22.93 -3.50
CA TYR A 681 -10.20 -23.58 -2.19
C TYR A 681 -11.60 -24.15 -2.00
N TRP A 682 -12.59 -23.67 -2.77
CA TRP A 682 -13.96 -24.07 -2.66
C TRP A 682 -14.23 -25.49 -3.18
N THR A 683 -15.11 -26.23 -2.52
CA THR A 683 -15.66 -27.49 -2.99
C THR A 683 -17.11 -27.65 -2.52
N PRO A 684 -17.93 -28.46 -3.19
CA PRO A 684 -19.28 -28.72 -2.74
C PRO A 684 -19.38 -29.27 -1.31
N GLN A 685 -18.36 -29.98 -0.84
CA GLN A 685 -18.30 -30.58 0.49
C GLN A 685 -17.95 -29.58 1.59
N TYR A 686 -16.98 -28.72 1.34
CA TYR A 686 -16.40 -27.81 2.35
C TYR A 686 -16.76 -26.34 2.14
N LYS A 687 -17.33 -26.02 0.98
CA LYS A 687 -17.68 -24.66 0.56
C LYS A 687 -16.48 -23.70 0.75
N GLU A 688 -16.68 -22.55 1.35
CA GLU A 688 -15.69 -21.50 1.58
C GLU A 688 -14.78 -21.78 2.82
N GLU A 689 -15.10 -22.76 3.67
CA GLU A 689 -14.41 -22.95 4.94
C GLU A 689 -12.88 -23.15 4.83
N PRO A 690 -12.32 -23.86 3.82
CA PRO A 690 -10.86 -23.95 3.68
C PRO A 690 -10.23 -22.59 3.42
N PHE A 691 -10.86 -21.72 2.62
CA PHE A 691 -10.41 -20.37 2.36
C PHE A 691 -10.52 -19.48 3.60
N LYS A 692 -11.70 -19.46 4.24
CA LYS A 692 -11.93 -18.72 5.49
C LYS A 692 -10.90 -19.09 6.57
N LYS A 693 -10.60 -20.39 6.72
CA LYS A 693 -9.58 -20.86 7.65
C LYS A 693 -8.19 -20.29 7.33
N ALA A 694 -7.79 -20.30 6.05
CA ALA A 694 -6.50 -19.77 5.62
C ALA A 694 -6.40 -18.26 5.89
N MET A 695 -7.47 -17.50 5.59
CA MET A 695 -7.52 -16.07 5.82
C MET A 695 -7.52 -15.72 7.32
N ARG A 696 -8.26 -16.43 8.15
CA ARG A 696 -8.24 -16.27 9.63
C ARG A 696 -6.85 -16.57 10.22
N ASP A 697 -6.20 -17.64 9.74
CA ASP A 697 -4.83 -17.98 10.16
C ASP A 697 -3.83 -16.88 9.76
N PHE A 698 -3.98 -16.28 8.58
CA PHE A 698 -3.17 -15.16 8.12
C PHE A 698 -3.37 -13.94 9.02
N VAL A 699 -4.63 -13.51 9.23
CA VAL A 699 -4.96 -12.39 10.12
C VAL A 699 -4.43 -12.61 11.54
N ASN A 700 -4.63 -13.80 12.11
CA ASN A 700 -4.17 -14.09 13.47
C ASN A 700 -2.65 -14.08 13.61
N THR A 701 -1.91 -14.50 12.56
CA THR A 701 -0.45 -14.54 12.57
C THR A 701 0.17 -13.15 12.44
N TYR A 702 -0.43 -12.31 11.62
CA TYR A 702 0.09 -10.97 11.30
C TYR A 702 -0.72 -9.83 11.93
N ARG A 703 -1.52 -10.13 12.93
CA ARG A 703 -2.29 -9.14 13.68
C ARG A 703 -1.39 -8.06 14.26
N ASN A 704 -1.70 -6.79 13.97
CA ASN A 704 -0.94 -5.60 14.36
C ASN A 704 0.54 -5.65 13.93
N LYS A 705 0.76 -6.17 12.74
CA LYS A 705 2.08 -6.26 12.09
C LYS A 705 1.96 -6.04 10.60
N ALA A 706 3.06 -5.68 9.98
CA ALA A 706 3.19 -5.69 8.53
C ALA A 706 3.48 -7.12 8.03
N ALA A 707 2.80 -7.51 6.95
CA ALA A 707 3.02 -8.76 6.25
C ALA A 707 3.61 -8.51 4.85
N THR A 708 4.36 -9.47 4.34
CA THR A 708 4.83 -9.49 2.96
C THR A 708 3.95 -10.37 2.09
N THR A 709 4.05 -10.23 0.78
CA THR A 709 3.42 -11.12 -0.21
C THR A 709 3.82 -12.59 0.02
N GLU A 710 5.07 -12.85 0.41
CA GLU A 710 5.55 -14.20 0.74
C GLU A 710 4.94 -14.74 2.05
N ASP A 711 4.69 -13.88 3.03
CA ASP A 711 3.99 -14.25 4.26
C ASP A 711 2.54 -14.68 3.97
N PHE A 712 1.85 -13.96 3.08
CA PHE A 712 0.53 -14.33 2.61
C PHE A 712 0.54 -15.67 1.87
N LYS A 713 1.46 -15.84 0.91
CA LYS A 713 1.65 -17.10 0.18
C LYS A 713 1.88 -18.26 1.15
N ALA A 714 2.76 -18.11 2.13
CA ALA A 714 3.05 -19.15 3.13
C ALA A 714 1.82 -19.50 3.98
N ALA A 715 0.97 -18.52 4.34
CA ALA A 715 -0.27 -18.77 5.06
C ALA A 715 -1.29 -19.55 4.23
N MET A 716 -1.40 -19.22 2.94
CA MET A 716 -2.23 -19.98 2.01
C MET A 716 -1.70 -21.40 1.84
N GLU A 717 -0.42 -21.60 1.57
CA GLU A 717 0.21 -22.92 1.43
C GLU A 717 0.02 -23.82 2.67
N LYS A 718 0.13 -23.27 3.86
CA LYS A 718 -0.11 -23.97 5.13
C LYS A 718 -1.49 -24.60 5.23
N ASN A 719 -2.49 -23.96 4.64
CA ASN A 719 -3.90 -24.38 4.65
C ASN A 719 -4.37 -24.92 3.29
N MET A 720 -3.44 -25.19 2.39
CA MET A 720 -3.74 -25.60 1.01
C MET A 720 -4.46 -26.95 0.95
N PRO A 721 -5.63 -27.03 0.31
CA PRO A 721 -6.28 -28.29 0.06
C PRO A 721 -5.45 -29.19 -0.86
N PRO A 722 -5.53 -30.55 -0.67
CA PRO A 722 -4.70 -31.49 -1.42
C PRO A 722 -4.85 -31.40 -2.95
N TRP A 723 -6.03 -31.01 -3.44
CA TRP A 723 -6.30 -30.88 -4.89
C TRP A 723 -5.60 -29.67 -5.55
N LEU A 724 -5.01 -28.76 -4.79
CA LEU A 724 -4.23 -27.64 -5.30
C LEU A 724 -2.72 -27.93 -5.36
N ASN A 725 -2.28 -29.08 -4.85
CA ASN A 725 -0.88 -29.50 -4.94
C ASN A 725 -0.55 -30.01 -6.37
N LEU A 726 -0.69 -29.11 -7.36
CA LEU A 726 -0.58 -29.48 -8.78
C LEU A 726 0.84 -29.91 -9.17
N GLU A 727 1.87 -29.39 -8.49
CA GLU A 727 3.26 -29.72 -8.74
C GLU A 727 3.83 -30.79 -7.79
N GLY A 728 3.04 -31.25 -6.81
CA GLY A 728 3.46 -32.27 -5.84
C GLY A 728 4.48 -31.79 -4.79
N ASN A 729 4.72 -30.49 -4.71
CA ASN A 729 5.70 -29.85 -3.81
C ASN A 729 5.07 -29.16 -2.59
N ASN A 730 3.75 -29.20 -2.44
CA ASN A 730 2.94 -28.49 -1.45
C ASN A 730 3.13 -26.98 -1.50
N LYS A 731 3.32 -26.42 -2.69
CA LYS A 731 3.50 -24.99 -2.95
C LYS A 731 2.45 -24.46 -3.92
N LEU A 732 2.20 -23.15 -3.83
CA LEU A 732 1.36 -22.40 -4.75
C LEU A 732 2.20 -21.58 -5.76
N ASP A 733 3.45 -22.00 -6.01
CA ASP A 733 4.36 -21.31 -6.93
C ASP A 733 3.73 -21.15 -8.32
N TRP A 734 3.04 -22.16 -8.82
CA TRP A 734 2.33 -22.14 -10.09
C TRP A 734 1.31 -20.99 -10.19
N PHE A 735 0.59 -20.72 -9.10
CA PHE A 735 -0.42 -19.67 -9.04
C PHE A 735 0.21 -18.28 -8.85
N PHE A 736 1.14 -18.14 -7.90
CA PHE A 736 1.80 -16.87 -7.60
C PHE A 736 2.66 -16.41 -8.76
N ASN A 737 3.39 -17.31 -9.42
CA ASN A 737 4.17 -16.96 -10.62
C ASN A 737 3.29 -16.51 -11.79
N ALA A 738 2.11 -17.09 -11.95
CA ALA A 738 1.17 -16.71 -13.00
C ALA A 738 0.53 -15.33 -12.75
N TYR A 739 -0.03 -15.10 -11.58
CA TYR A 739 -0.91 -13.96 -11.34
C TYR A 739 -0.35 -12.87 -10.41
N VAL A 740 0.51 -13.22 -9.44
CA VAL A 740 1.09 -12.25 -8.50
C VAL A 740 2.37 -11.64 -9.06
N TYR A 741 3.28 -12.47 -9.57
CA TYR A 741 4.57 -12.06 -10.15
C TYR A 741 4.56 -11.96 -11.67
N GLY A 742 3.52 -12.51 -12.33
CA GLY A 742 3.35 -12.56 -13.77
C GLY A 742 2.34 -11.55 -14.32
N THR A 743 2.33 -11.43 -15.64
CA THR A 743 1.41 -10.56 -16.41
C THR A 743 0.63 -11.31 -17.47
N GLU A 744 0.85 -12.61 -17.63
CA GLU A 744 0.18 -13.42 -18.66
C GLU A 744 -1.32 -13.59 -18.31
N ILE A 745 -2.19 -13.42 -19.31
CA ILE A 745 -3.62 -13.59 -19.18
C ILE A 745 -4.09 -14.66 -20.19
N PRO A 746 -4.60 -15.81 -19.72
CA PRO A 746 -5.08 -16.87 -20.59
C PRO A 746 -6.39 -16.53 -21.28
N SER A 747 -6.62 -17.14 -22.42
CA SER A 747 -7.96 -17.26 -23.05
C SER A 747 -8.43 -18.70 -22.99
N TYR A 748 -9.72 -18.89 -22.70
CA TYR A 748 -10.33 -20.20 -22.59
C TYR A 748 -11.46 -20.40 -23.61
N SER A 749 -11.56 -21.62 -24.15
CA SER A 749 -12.75 -22.02 -24.89
C SER A 749 -13.15 -23.45 -24.51
N ILE A 750 -14.45 -23.72 -24.55
CA ILE A 750 -15.00 -25.07 -24.27
C ILE A 750 -16.02 -25.46 -25.33
N THR A 751 -15.91 -26.68 -25.80
CA THR A 751 -16.91 -27.31 -26.66
C THR A 751 -17.36 -28.61 -25.99
N SER A 752 -18.62 -29.01 -26.19
CA SER A 752 -19.16 -30.22 -25.56
C SER A 752 -20.14 -30.97 -26.46
N GLN A 753 -20.13 -32.30 -26.31
CA GLN A 753 -21.13 -33.20 -26.88
C GLN A 753 -21.79 -33.96 -25.72
N ILE A 754 -23.10 -33.98 -25.71
CA ILE A 754 -23.88 -34.59 -24.64
C ILE A 754 -24.57 -35.83 -25.20
N GLU A 755 -24.33 -36.99 -24.58
CA GLU A 755 -24.89 -38.29 -24.95
C GLU A 755 -25.69 -38.85 -23.80
N LYS A 756 -26.85 -39.46 -24.11
CA LYS A 756 -27.60 -40.26 -23.14
C LYS A 756 -27.25 -41.74 -23.29
N LYS A 757 -26.75 -42.36 -22.24
CA LYS A 757 -26.50 -43.82 -22.15
C LYS A 757 -27.50 -44.48 -21.19
N GLY A 758 -28.66 -44.83 -21.69
CA GLY A 758 -29.78 -45.26 -20.85
C GLY A 758 -30.36 -44.09 -20.04
N GLU A 759 -30.35 -44.20 -18.73
CA GLU A 759 -30.76 -43.10 -17.80
C GLU A 759 -29.62 -42.14 -17.46
N GLU A 760 -28.36 -42.49 -17.80
CA GLU A 760 -27.19 -41.68 -17.48
C GLU A 760 -26.89 -40.64 -18.56
N THR A 761 -26.39 -39.52 -18.14
CA THR A 761 -25.92 -38.43 -19.00
C THR A 761 -24.40 -38.44 -19.02
N VAL A 762 -23.84 -38.59 -20.20
CA VAL A 762 -22.38 -38.52 -20.43
C VAL A 762 -22.08 -37.29 -21.25
N VAL A 763 -21.10 -36.49 -20.80
CA VAL A 763 -20.65 -35.29 -21.48
C VAL A 763 -19.19 -35.43 -21.87
N HIS A 764 -18.94 -35.36 -23.19
CA HIS A 764 -17.59 -35.25 -23.75
C HIS A 764 -17.31 -33.76 -23.96
N PHE A 765 -16.24 -33.22 -23.39
CA PHE A 765 -15.88 -31.84 -23.63
C PHE A 765 -14.40 -31.68 -23.95
N LYS A 766 -14.11 -30.61 -24.69
CA LYS A 766 -12.80 -30.17 -25.04
C LYS A 766 -12.60 -28.76 -24.52
N LEU A 767 -11.68 -28.61 -23.59
CA LEU A 767 -11.27 -27.32 -23.00
C LEU A 767 -9.95 -26.91 -23.61
N ALA A 768 -9.84 -25.69 -24.15
CA ALA A 768 -8.60 -25.12 -24.62
C ALA A 768 -8.16 -23.91 -23.81
N GLN A 769 -6.85 -23.84 -23.53
CA GLN A 769 -6.15 -22.69 -22.96
C GLN A 769 -5.17 -22.17 -24.02
N SER A 770 -5.13 -20.85 -24.20
CA SER A 770 -4.24 -20.22 -25.17
C SER A 770 -3.73 -18.85 -24.67
N GLY A 771 -2.70 -18.30 -25.34
CA GLY A 771 -2.15 -16.99 -25.03
C GLY A 771 -1.19 -16.93 -23.85
N VAL A 772 -0.68 -18.08 -23.39
CA VAL A 772 0.21 -18.20 -22.23
C VAL A 772 1.42 -19.08 -22.54
N SER A 773 2.48 -18.93 -21.74
CA SER A 773 3.70 -19.73 -21.81
C SER A 773 3.50 -21.19 -21.38
N ASP A 774 4.44 -22.07 -21.74
CA ASP A 774 4.40 -23.51 -21.41
C ASP A 774 4.41 -23.79 -19.90
N ASN A 775 4.87 -22.83 -19.09
CA ASN A 775 4.91 -22.96 -17.64
C ASN A 775 3.65 -22.46 -16.94
N PHE A 776 2.79 -21.73 -17.64
CA PHE A 776 1.52 -21.26 -17.09
C PHE A 776 0.61 -22.44 -16.77
N MET A 777 0.07 -22.46 -15.56
CA MET A 777 -0.77 -23.55 -15.09
C MET A 777 -2.02 -22.99 -14.39
N MET A 778 -3.18 -23.59 -14.64
CA MET A 778 -4.42 -23.22 -13.98
C MET A 778 -5.35 -24.41 -13.80
N ARG A 779 -6.16 -24.36 -12.73
CA ARG A 779 -7.32 -25.23 -12.53
C ARG A 779 -8.57 -24.45 -12.93
N VAL A 780 -9.06 -24.71 -14.14
CA VAL A 780 -10.13 -23.95 -14.78
C VAL A 780 -11.50 -24.43 -14.34
N PRO A 781 -12.40 -23.59 -13.80
CA PRO A 781 -13.74 -23.99 -13.40
C PRO A 781 -14.63 -24.25 -14.59
N VAL A 782 -15.33 -25.37 -14.54
CA VAL A 782 -16.23 -25.87 -15.60
C VAL A 782 -17.66 -25.98 -15.06
N TYR A 783 -18.61 -25.54 -15.83
CA TYR A 783 -20.02 -25.46 -15.47
C TYR A 783 -20.91 -26.20 -16.52
N LEU A 784 -22.08 -26.60 -16.10
CA LEU A 784 -23.12 -27.17 -16.95
C LEU A 784 -24.36 -26.26 -16.94
N GLU A 785 -24.74 -25.74 -18.09
CA GLU A 785 -26.01 -25.06 -18.28
C GLU A 785 -27.11 -26.13 -18.54
N LEU A 786 -28.20 -26.02 -17.81
CA LEU A 786 -29.39 -26.89 -17.96
C LEU A 786 -30.45 -26.19 -18.82
N GLU A 787 -31.40 -26.96 -19.37
CA GLU A 787 -32.49 -26.44 -20.22
C GLU A 787 -33.42 -25.47 -19.50
N ASP A 788 -33.53 -25.57 -18.18
CA ASP A 788 -34.28 -24.62 -17.34
C ASP A 788 -33.53 -23.33 -17.02
N GLY A 789 -32.32 -23.15 -17.58
CA GLY A 789 -31.47 -21.95 -17.41
C GLY A 789 -30.61 -21.98 -16.16
N ARG A 790 -30.70 -22.98 -15.29
CA ARG A 790 -29.77 -23.13 -14.17
C ARG A 790 -28.36 -23.47 -14.67
N VAL A 791 -27.35 -22.91 -14.00
CA VAL A 791 -25.94 -23.23 -14.26
C VAL A 791 -25.35 -23.85 -13.00
N VAL A 792 -24.74 -25.03 -13.16
CA VAL A 792 -24.23 -25.86 -12.05
C VAL A 792 -22.72 -26.02 -12.21
N PHE A 793 -21.96 -25.80 -11.13
CA PHE A 793 -20.51 -26.08 -11.09
C PHE A 793 -20.29 -27.60 -11.18
N VAL A 794 -19.48 -28.04 -12.11
CA VAL A 794 -19.20 -29.46 -12.36
C VAL A 794 -17.84 -29.86 -11.79
N GLY A 795 -16.86 -28.96 -11.79
CA GLY A 795 -15.54 -29.22 -11.27
C GLY A 795 -14.47 -28.27 -11.84
N GLY A 796 -13.22 -28.55 -11.53
CA GLY A 796 -12.07 -27.81 -12.06
C GLY A 796 -11.15 -28.72 -12.88
N ALA A 797 -10.83 -28.29 -14.11
CA ALA A 797 -9.91 -29.00 -15.01
C ALA A 797 -8.51 -28.38 -14.95
N GLY A 798 -7.49 -29.18 -14.60
CA GLY A 798 -6.07 -28.73 -14.59
C GLY A 798 -5.52 -28.69 -16.02
N ILE A 799 -5.00 -27.55 -16.45
CA ILE A 799 -4.39 -27.36 -17.77
C ILE A 799 -3.06 -26.59 -17.64
N ARG A 800 -2.09 -26.96 -18.47
CA ARG A 800 -0.75 -26.32 -18.49
C ARG A 800 -0.39 -25.88 -19.89
N GLY A 801 0.14 -24.67 -20.00
CA GLY A 801 0.56 -24.05 -21.25
C GLY A 801 -0.62 -23.79 -22.21
N SER A 802 -0.33 -23.32 -23.39
CA SER A 802 -1.30 -23.19 -24.46
C SER A 802 -1.61 -24.59 -25.03
N HIS A 803 -2.66 -25.24 -24.51
CA HIS A 803 -2.99 -26.65 -24.75
C HIS A 803 -4.49 -26.92 -24.79
N GLU A 804 -4.86 -28.07 -25.36
CA GLU A 804 -6.23 -28.58 -25.38
C GLU A 804 -6.34 -29.83 -24.52
N LEU A 805 -7.40 -29.92 -23.69
CA LEU A 805 -7.70 -31.04 -22.83
C LEU A 805 -9.05 -31.62 -23.21
N GLU A 806 -9.07 -32.91 -23.55
CA GLU A 806 -10.31 -33.64 -23.77
C GLU A 806 -10.67 -34.48 -22.56
N GLN A 807 -11.93 -34.39 -22.12
CA GLN A 807 -12.45 -35.12 -20.95
C GLN A 807 -13.84 -35.68 -21.21
N THR A 808 -14.13 -36.78 -20.52
CA THR A 808 -15.46 -37.39 -20.50
C THR A 808 -15.95 -37.44 -19.05
N LEU A 809 -17.13 -36.87 -18.80
CA LEU A 809 -17.78 -36.89 -17.50
C LEU A 809 -19.06 -37.72 -17.59
N ASN A 810 -19.23 -38.67 -16.67
CA ASN A 810 -20.52 -39.30 -16.43
C ASN A 810 -21.23 -38.56 -15.29
N LEU A 811 -22.31 -37.86 -15.60
CA LEU A 811 -23.07 -37.04 -14.66
C LEU A 811 -24.22 -37.81 -14.02
N GLY A 812 -24.36 -39.11 -14.33
CA GLY A 812 -25.45 -39.92 -13.84
C GLY A 812 -26.82 -39.48 -14.39
N LYS A 813 -27.85 -39.73 -13.61
CA LYS A 813 -29.22 -39.34 -13.95
C LYS A 813 -29.48 -37.90 -13.52
N LEU A 814 -29.72 -37.02 -14.48
CA LEU A 814 -30.07 -35.62 -14.22
C LEU A 814 -31.60 -35.46 -14.25
N SER A 815 -32.13 -34.65 -13.31
CA SER A 815 -33.56 -34.30 -13.26
C SER A 815 -33.97 -33.32 -14.36
N THR A 816 -33.03 -32.51 -14.87
CA THR A 816 -33.23 -31.57 -15.97
C THR A 816 -32.18 -31.84 -17.06
N ALA A 817 -32.61 -31.79 -18.32
CA ALA A 817 -31.72 -32.04 -19.44
C ALA A 817 -30.59 -31.02 -19.50
N PRO A 818 -29.34 -31.43 -19.75
CA PRO A 818 -28.21 -30.54 -19.92
C PRO A 818 -28.26 -29.93 -21.34
N LYS A 819 -27.83 -28.65 -21.43
CA LYS A 819 -27.81 -27.87 -22.66
C LYS A 819 -26.39 -27.76 -23.24
N ARG A 820 -25.42 -27.33 -22.43
CA ARG A 820 -24.01 -27.18 -22.84
C ARG A 820 -23.09 -27.02 -21.63
N MET A 821 -21.81 -27.26 -21.88
CA MET A 821 -20.75 -26.89 -20.92
C MET A 821 -20.36 -25.42 -21.08
N LEU A 822 -20.01 -24.79 -19.97
CA LEU A 822 -19.48 -23.40 -19.89
C LEU A 822 -18.17 -23.39 -19.12
N VAL A 823 -17.33 -22.42 -19.42
CA VAL A 823 -16.08 -22.15 -18.71
C VAL A 823 -16.15 -20.76 -18.08
N ASN A 824 -15.62 -20.59 -16.86
CA ASN A 824 -15.49 -19.30 -16.20
C ASN A 824 -16.80 -18.48 -16.11
N TYR A 825 -17.92 -19.14 -15.85
CA TYR A 825 -19.26 -18.53 -15.91
C TYR A 825 -19.46 -17.37 -14.95
N ASN A 826 -18.88 -17.43 -13.77
CA ASN A 826 -18.98 -16.38 -12.74
C ASN A 826 -17.79 -15.43 -12.73
N TYR A 827 -16.93 -15.43 -13.75
CA TYR A 827 -15.66 -14.73 -13.76
C TYR A 827 -14.70 -15.20 -12.66
N ASP A 828 -14.79 -16.48 -12.27
CA ASP A 828 -14.02 -17.07 -11.16
C ASP A 828 -12.49 -17.00 -11.35
N ILE A 829 -12.05 -16.88 -12.60
CA ILE A 829 -10.64 -16.72 -12.94
C ILE A 829 -10.44 -15.56 -13.92
N LEU A 830 -9.34 -14.85 -13.77
CA LEU A 830 -8.98 -13.76 -14.68
C LEU A 830 -8.54 -14.34 -16.02
N SER A 831 -9.30 -14.03 -17.07
CA SER A 831 -9.06 -14.47 -18.45
C SER A 831 -9.31 -13.34 -19.45
N ALA A 832 -8.76 -13.47 -20.64
CA ALA A 832 -8.92 -12.47 -21.71
C ALA A 832 -10.34 -12.47 -22.32
N ASN A 833 -11.11 -13.57 -22.16
CA ASN A 833 -12.44 -13.75 -22.71
C ASN A 833 -13.43 -14.35 -21.70
#